data_3ceab192d1e81649bd61958145ec7f4f
#
_entry.id   3ceab192d1e81649bd61958145ec7f4f
#
_cell.length_a   1.000
_cell.length_b   1.000
_cell.length_c   1.000
_cell.angle_alpha   90.00
_cell.angle_beta   90.00
_cell.angle_gamma   90.00
#
_symmetry.space_group_name_H-M   'P 1'
#
loop_
_entity.id
_entity.type
_entity.pdbx_description
1 polymer ?
#
loop_
_entity_poly.entity_id
_entity_poly.type
_entity_poly.pdbx_seq_one_letter_code
_entity_poly.pdbx_strand_id
1 'polypeptide(L)'
;MVKRSFPLLGLNCAACAAHSTKALESTPGVQSATVNLASATTFVVYDETQCTPEMLRAAVAAMGYDLRIDEPEVGELEALRQREERALQRKTLVAVVLSLIVMVLMMWPPMTLPKSLISAVLTAVTLIWAGSGFFVRGWRQLRAGAAGMDLLVMLSTSVAFVYSLYHLGEYLFIAPEAHHLHHLYFEAASMTVAFVLLGKVLEARAQRRTSSALRRLMGGQPKTVHQLLPSGEVITLPVSEVEPGMELRALPHELFAVDGEVISGESYADEQLISGEPIPVAKVAGSEVYAGTLNGSGTLVYRAREVGRATVLSRIIRLVEEAQSSRAPIQQVVDRMARVFVPVIVLIAVLTFVAWGFLSPVDGWEHGFVAAVTVLIIACPCALGLATPTAIMVGIGRGAEEGLLVRNAEALEAAGHVDTLVLDKTGTITEGRPEVKAIRWCSAEKDTSLATILTALEERSSHPLAGAIVRALGVSTQGVAEPTSFREEAGRGLEGVVDGVTYRVGQRAFVEELSGALSAEALKALEEGERSGATCSLFARSGEVLAVILIADTIRATSAEAIASLRARGLEVIMLTGDGPSAARAVGEAVGVSRVVDSVRPEEKAAFVEGLQKEGRRVAMVGDGINDAAALARADLSIAMGSGSDLAMETAMVTLRSSDLKALERFFHLARTTLRTIHQNLFWACIYNLIAIPVAAGVLYPFTGYLLNPMLAGGLMMLSSLSVVTNSLLSARRGR
;
A
#
# COMPACT_ATOMS: atom_id res chain seq x y z
N MET A 1 21.45 9.56 8.65
CA MET A 1 20.07 9.12 8.95
C MET A 1 19.79 7.82 8.21
N VAL A 2 19.49 6.77 8.92
CA VAL A 2 19.17 5.45 8.36
C VAL A 2 17.69 5.17 8.56
N LYS A 3 17.07 4.58 7.52
CA LYS A 3 15.68 4.13 7.54
C LYS A 3 15.66 2.61 7.68
N ARG A 4 15.11 2.08 8.77
CA ARG A 4 15.09 0.64 9.00
C ARG A 4 13.77 0.15 9.57
N SER A 5 13.34 -1.03 9.13
CA SER A 5 12.15 -1.71 9.64
C SER A 5 12.57 -2.82 10.60
N PHE A 6 11.90 -2.92 11.73
CA PHE A 6 12.15 -3.96 12.73
C PHE A 6 10.85 -4.69 13.08
N PRO A 7 10.86 -6.02 13.20
CA PRO A 7 9.74 -6.77 13.76
C PRO A 7 9.54 -6.41 15.23
N LEU A 8 8.29 -6.15 15.62
CA LEU A 8 7.91 -5.82 17.00
C LEU A 8 6.89 -6.84 17.51
N LEU A 9 7.31 -7.70 18.42
CA LEU A 9 6.52 -8.79 18.97
C LEU A 9 5.70 -8.35 20.17
N GLY A 10 4.53 -8.98 20.37
CA GLY A 10 3.66 -8.74 21.52
C GLY A 10 2.66 -7.58 21.36
N LEU A 11 2.61 -6.89 20.21
CA LEU A 11 1.61 -5.88 19.92
C LEU A 11 0.21 -6.48 19.82
N ASN A 12 -0.76 -5.88 20.52
CA ASN A 12 -2.12 -6.44 20.56
C ASN A 12 -3.24 -5.39 20.45
N CYS A 13 -2.92 -4.10 20.39
CA CYS A 13 -3.94 -3.04 20.28
C CYS A 13 -3.37 -1.76 19.67
N ALA A 14 -4.24 -0.92 19.07
CA ALA A 14 -3.86 0.35 18.48
C ALA A 14 -3.20 1.30 19.50
N ALA A 15 -3.72 1.37 20.72
CA ALA A 15 -3.10 2.15 21.80
C ALA A 15 -1.67 1.64 22.11
N CYS A 16 -1.44 0.32 22.06
CA CYS A 16 -0.12 -0.27 22.23
C CYS A 16 0.87 0.22 21.15
N ALA A 17 0.43 0.22 19.90
CA ALA A 17 1.22 0.73 18.78
C ALA A 17 1.52 2.22 18.93
N ALA A 18 0.54 3.03 19.34
CA ALA A 18 0.72 4.47 19.58
C ALA A 18 1.72 4.77 20.69
N HIS A 19 1.67 4.02 21.80
CA HIS A 19 2.60 4.19 22.93
C HIS A 19 4.02 3.74 22.57
N SER A 20 4.16 2.62 21.83
CA SER A 20 5.47 2.17 21.33
C SER A 20 6.08 3.17 20.35
N THR A 21 5.26 3.78 19.48
CA THR A 21 5.70 4.88 18.62
C THR A 21 6.26 6.04 19.42
N LYS A 22 5.50 6.51 20.43
CA LYS A 22 5.94 7.63 21.27
C LYS A 22 7.22 7.31 22.06
N ALA A 23 7.36 6.07 22.55
CA ALA A 23 8.57 5.64 23.25
C ALA A 23 9.79 5.66 22.34
N LEU A 24 9.64 5.21 21.09
CA LEU A 24 10.70 5.25 20.09
C LEU A 24 11.04 6.69 19.68
N GLU A 25 10.06 7.54 19.44
CA GLU A 25 10.25 8.96 19.09
C GLU A 25 10.91 9.76 20.22
N SER A 26 10.70 9.36 21.48
CA SER A 26 11.37 9.99 22.63
C SER A 26 12.82 9.51 22.85
N THR A 27 13.29 8.52 22.08
CA THR A 27 14.65 8.00 22.16
C THR A 27 15.63 8.99 21.48
N PRO A 28 16.72 9.42 22.14
CA PRO A 28 17.68 10.31 21.53
C PRO A 28 18.22 9.76 20.20
N GLY A 29 18.32 10.62 19.17
CA GLY A 29 18.78 10.25 17.84
C GLY A 29 17.69 9.68 16.90
N VAL A 30 16.45 9.51 17.36
CA VAL A 30 15.31 9.12 16.52
C VAL A 30 14.64 10.37 15.95
N GLN A 31 14.52 10.44 14.64
CA GLN A 31 13.81 11.51 13.93
C GLN A 31 12.31 11.22 13.83
N SER A 32 11.97 10.00 13.46
CA SER A 32 10.58 9.55 13.39
C SER A 32 10.49 8.05 13.61
N ALA A 33 9.39 7.60 14.19
CA ALA A 33 9.08 6.19 14.32
C ALA A 33 7.60 5.94 13.98
N THR A 34 7.32 4.80 13.36
CA THR A 34 5.96 4.37 13.07
C THR A 34 5.82 2.89 13.41
N VAL A 35 4.89 2.58 14.30
CA VAL A 35 4.59 1.19 14.67
C VAL A 35 3.27 0.79 14.04
N ASN A 36 3.28 -0.27 13.24
CA ASN A 36 2.08 -0.83 12.62
C ASN A 36 1.62 -2.08 13.37
N LEU A 37 0.39 -2.05 13.86
CA LEU A 37 -0.21 -3.18 14.56
C LEU A 37 -0.48 -4.37 13.64
N ALA A 38 -0.89 -4.11 12.40
CA ALA A 38 -1.36 -5.14 11.49
C ALA A 38 -0.21 -5.98 10.92
N SER A 39 0.92 -5.35 10.59
CA SER A 39 2.14 -6.03 10.15
C SER A 39 3.03 -6.49 11.31
N ALA A 40 2.77 -6.02 12.54
CA ALA A 40 3.63 -6.20 13.71
C ALA A 40 5.09 -5.78 13.43
N THR A 41 5.25 -4.65 12.74
CA THR A 41 6.54 -4.05 12.39
C THR A 41 6.62 -2.61 12.86
N THR A 42 7.83 -2.14 13.13
CA THR A 42 8.11 -0.72 13.37
C THR A 42 9.09 -0.21 12.33
N PHE A 43 8.81 0.96 11.80
CA PHE A 43 9.68 1.67 10.89
C PHE A 43 10.28 2.86 11.65
N VAL A 44 11.62 2.94 11.68
CA VAL A 44 12.33 3.97 12.44
C VAL A 44 13.34 4.67 11.55
N VAL A 45 13.33 6.01 11.60
CA VAL A 45 14.35 6.87 10.99
C VAL A 45 15.19 7.43 12.10
N TYR A 46 16.46 7.05 12.16
CA TYR A 46 17.36 7.40 13.26
C TYR A 46 18.78 7.68 12.78
N ASP A 47 19.54 8.34 13.62
CA ASP A 47 20.96 8.63 13.41
C ASP A 47 21.79 7.55 14.10
N GLU A 48 22.50 6.71 13.32
CA GLU A 48 23.34 5.63 13.86
C GLU A 48 24.48 6.11 14.76
N THR A 49 24.86 7.38 14.67
CA THR A 49 25.88 7.95 15.53
C THR A 49 25.39 8.27 16.94
N GLN A 50 24.06 8.42 17.10
CA GLN A 50 23.42 8.81 18.36
C GLN A 50 22.51 7.74 18.95
N CYS A 51 22.00 6.83 18.12
CA CYS A 51 21.04 5.81 18.52
C CYS A 51 21.42 4.45 17.93
N THR A 52 21.53 3.45 18.78
CA THR A 52 21.76 2.06 18.35
C THR A 52 20.45 1.27 18.34
N PRO A 53 20.34 0.16 17.56
CA PRO A 53 19.18 -0.71 17.58
C PRO A 53 18.86 -1.26 18.98
N GLU A 54 19.86 -1.46 19.85
CA GLU A 54 19.69 -1.91 21.24
C GLU A 54 18.97 -0.87 22.09
N MET A 55 19.22 0.44 21.84
CA MET A 55 18.50 1.52 22.53
C MET A 55 17.02 1.54 22.13
N LEU A 56 16.73 1.32 20.84
CA LEU A 56 15.34 1.19 20.34
C LEU A 56 14.65 -0.02 20.99
N ARG A 57 15.35 -1.15 21.10
CA ARG A 57 14.83 -2.34 21.78
C ARG A 57 14.56 -2.07 23.25
N ALA A 58 15.46 -1.41 23.95
CA ALA A 58 15.29 -1.06 25.36
C ALA A 58 14.08 -0.15 25.59
N ALA A 59 13.86 0.84 24.71
CA ALA A 59 12.72 1.76 24.79
C ALA A 59 11.37 1.03 24.72
N VAL A 60 11.21 0.07 23.81
CA VAL A 60 9.96 -0.70 23.70
C VAL A 60 9.86 -1.85 24.71
N ALA A 61 10.98 -2.41 25.18
CA ALA A 61 11.00 -3.43 26.22
C ALA A 61 10.47 -2.89 27.56
N ALA A 62 10.72 -1.62 27.87
CA ALA A 62 10.15 -0.94 29.02
C ALA A 62 8.61 -0.95 29.01
N MET A 63 7.99 -0.98 27.84
CA MET A 63 6.53 -1.08 27.62
C MET A 63 6.02 -2.54 27.58
N GLY A 64 6.93 -3.52 27.56
CA GLY A 64 6.58 -4.96 27.53
C GLY A 64 6.51 -5.57 26.15
N TYR A 65 7.12 -4.95 25.14
CA TYR A 65 7.22 -5.44 23.79
C TYR A 65 8.67 -5.84 23.47
N ASP A 66 8.88 -6.72 22.50
CA ASP A 66 10.22 -7.15 22.07
C ASP A 66 10.49 -6.74 20.64
N LEU A 67 11.48 -5.87 20.45
CA LEU A 67 11.96 -5.43 19.13
C LEU A 67 13.11 -6.35 18.73
N ARG A 68 12.95 -6.99 17.56
CA ARG A 68 13.99 -7.85 16.99
C ARG A 68 14.95 -7.00 16.15
N ILE A 69 16.22 -7.06 16.53
CA ILE A 69 17.31 -6.29 15.89
C ILE A 69 17.87 -7.09 14.72
N ASP A 70 18.01 -8.40 14.91
CA ASP A 70 18.46 -9.31 13.86
C ASP A 70 17.42 -9.37 12.75
N GLU A 71 17.84 -9.24 11.50
CA GLU A 71 16.98 -9.48 10.36
C GLU A 71 16.73 -10.99 10.26
N PRO A 72 15.58 -11.49 10.74
CA PRO A 72 15.30 -12.90 10.63
C PRO A 72 15.16 -13.25 9.14
N GLU A 73 15.66 -14.38 8.74
CA GLU A 73 15.31 -14.95 7.44
C GLU A 73 13.79 -15.01 7.31
N VAL A 74 13.26 -14.79 6.10
CA VAL A 74 11.82 -14.71 5.84
C VAL A 74 11.03 -15.88 6.47
N GLY A 75 11.63 -17.09 6.52
CA GLY A 75 11.04 -18.26 7.16
C GLY A 75 11.07 -18.27 8.67
N GLU A 76 12.03 -17.62 9.31
CA GLU A 76 12.17 -17.59 10.78
C GLU A 76 11.11 -16.69 11.43
N LEU A 77 10.86 -15.53 10.86
CA LEU A 77 9.81 -14.61 11.33
C LEU A 77 8.42 -15.27 11.25
N GLU A 78 8.18 -16.01 10.18
CA GLU A 78 6.91 -16.73 10.01
C GLU A 78 6.77 -17.88 11.02
N ALA A 79 7.85 -18.59 11.31
CA ALA A 79 7.88 -19.64 12.34
C ALA A 79 7.62 -19.07 13.75
N LEU A 80 8.18 -17.89 14.08
CA LEU A 80 7.92 -17.19 15.34
C LEU A 80 6.46 -16.79 15.48
N ARG A 81 5.89 -16.16 14.44
CA ARG A 81 4.46 -15.80 14.40
C ARG A 81 3.54 -17.01 14.55
N GLN A 82 3.88 -18.12 13.92
CA GLN A 82 3.12 -19.37 14.07
C GLN A 82 3.21 -19.94 15.49
N ARG A 83 4.36 -19.80 16.16
CA ARG A 83 4.52 -20.21 17.56
C ARG A 83 3.66 -19.35 18.51
N GLU A 84 3.66 -18.04 18.31
CA GLU A 84 2.80 -17.12 19.08
C GLU A 84 1.31 -17.41 18.87
N GLU A 85 0.89 -17.63 17.62
CA GLU A 85 -0.49 -17.98 17.28
C GLU A 85 -0.91 -19.30 17.94
N ARG A 86 -0.06 -20.33 17.87
CA ARG A 86 -0.34 -21.62 18.56
C ARG A 86 -0.42 -21.46 20.07
N ALA A 87 0.44 -20.64 20.66
CA ALA A 87 0.39 -20.34 22.08
C ALA A 87 -0.91 -19.60 22.46
N LEU A 88 -1.33 -18.63 21.66
CA LEU A 88 -2.61 -17.92 21.82
C LEU A 88 -3.79 -18.89 21.70
N GLN A 89 -3.81 -19.76 20.70
CA GLN A 89 -4.85 -20.77 20.49
C GLN A 89 -4.95 -21.74 21.67
N ARG A 90 -3.82 -22.23 22.22
CA ARG A 90 -3.80 -23.09 23.40
C ARG A 90 -4.37 -22.38 24.63
N LYS A 91 -3.94 -21.13 24.90
CA LYS A 91 -4.46 -20.32 25.99
C LYS A 91 -5.97 -20.08 25.85
N THR A 92 -6.43 -19.79 24.65
CA THR A 92 -7.86 -19.59 24.36
C THR A 92 -8.67 -20.86 24.58
N LEU A 93 -8.20 -22.00 24.07
CA LEU A 93 -8.89 -23.28 24.24
C LEU A 93 -9.07 -23.62 25.71
N VAL A 94 -8.00 -23.53 26.50
CA VAL A 94 -8.05 -23.80 27.94
C VAL A 94 -8.95 -22.79 28.65
N ALA A 95 -8.84 -21.49 28.36
CA ALA A 95 -9.71 -20.47 28.93
C ALA A 95 -11.19 -20.74 28.64
N VAL A 96 -11.54 -21.10 27.42
CA VAL A 96 -12.92 -21.42 27.03
C VAL A 96 -13.42 -22.65 27.75
N VAL A 97 -12.63 -23.72 27.82
CA VAL A 97 -13.02 -24.95 28.52
C VAL A 97 -13.23 -24.70 30.03
N LEU A 98 -12.27 -24.03 30.68
CA LEU A 98 -12.39 -23.72 32.12
C LEU A 98 -13.57 -22.78 32.38
N SER A 99 -13.78 -21.77 31.57
CA SER A 99 -14.89 -20.82 31.72
C SER A 99 -16.26 -21.49 31.51
N LEU A 100 -16.36 -22.43 30.54
CA LEU A 100 -17.58 -23.23 30.38
C LEU A 100 -17.88 -24.12 31.58
N ILE A 101 -16.86 -24.72 32.19
CA ILE A 101 -17.02 -25.49 33.41
C ILE A 101 -17.51 -24.58 34.53
N VAL A 102 -16.88 -23.41 34.75
CA VAL A 102 -17.31 -22.42 35.74
C VAL A 102 -18.75 -21.99 35.48
N MET A 103 -19.12 -21.68 34.23
CA MET A 103 -20.47 -21.31 33.86
C MET A 103 -21.49 -22.41 34.21
N VAL A 104 -21.21 -23.66 33.90
CA VAL A 104 -22.11 -24.78 34.23
C VAL A 104 -22.23 -24.94 35.73
N LEU A 105 -21.13 -24.86 36.46
CA LEU A 105 -21.14 -24.97 37.94
C LEU A 105 -21.96 -23.85 38.58
N MET A 106 -21.86 -22.62 38.08
CA MET A 106 -22.55 -21.45 38.63
C MET A 106 -24.03 -21.36 38.21
N MET A 107 -24.40 -21.88 37.05
CA MET A 107 -25.80 -21.86 36.58
C MET A 107 -26.66 -23.03 37.07
N TRP A 108 -26.06 -24.12 37.54
CA TRP A 108 -26.80 -25.32 37.97
C TRP A 108 -27.13 -25.30 39.47
N PRO A 109 -28.39 -25.02 39.88
CA PRO A 109 -28.80 -25.03 41.26
C PRO A 109 -28.73 -26.45 41.90
N PRO A 110 -28.59 -26.57 43.25
CA PRO A 110 -28.35 -25.49 44.18
C PRO A 110 -26.87 -25.04 44.20
N MET A 111 -26.67 -23.77 44.55
CA MET A 111 -25.33 -23.26 44.84
C MET A 111 -24.80 -23.85 46.11
N THR A 112 -23.63 -24.46 46.04
CA THR A 112 -23.00 -25.13 47.20
C THR A 112 -21.56 -24.64 47.36
N LEU A 113 -21.06 -24.62 48.58
CA LEU A 113 -19.69 -24.21 48.90
C LEU A 113 -18.63 -24.91 48.03
N PRO A 114 -18.68 -26.26 47.80
CA PRO A 114 -17.69 -26.92 46.94
C PRO A 114 -17.70 -26.38 45.49
N LYS A 115 -18.90 -26.11 44.90
CA LYS A 115 -19.01 -25.54 43.55
C LYS A 115 -18.40 -24.15 43.51
N SER A 116 -18.67 -23.30 44.49
CA SER A 116 -18.14 -21.93 44.59
C SER A 116 -16.62 -21.93 44.72
N LEU A 117 -16.05 -22.80 45.56
CA LEU A 117 -14.60 -22.96 45.73
C LEU A 117 -13.92 -23.46 44.43
N ILE A 118 -14.49 -24.47 43.78
CA ILE A 118 -13.98 -24.97 42.50
C ILE A 118 -14.03 -23.85 41.46
N SER A 119 -15.13 -23.10 41.36
CA SER A 119 -15.28 -21.98 40.44
C SER A 119 -14.26 -20.87 40.72
N ALA A 120 -13.99 -20.53 41.96
CA ALA A 120 -12.97 -19.57 42.36
C ALA A 120 -11.58 -20.00 41.88
N VAL A 121 -11.20 -21.28 42.11
CA VAL A 121 -9.91 -21.82 41.71
C VAL A 121 -9.78 -21.85 40.17
N LEU A 122 -10.78 -22.33 39.44
CA LEU A 122 -10.75 -22.39 37.98
C LEU A 122 -10.68 -20.98 37.36
N THR A 123 -11.41 -20.04 37.93
CA THR A 123 -11.35 -18.63 37.50
C THR A 123 -9.98 -18.04 37.79
N ALA A 124 -9.39 -18.26 38.97
CA ALA A 124 -8.03 -17.81 39.30
C ALA A 124 -7.00 -18.36 38.29
N VAL A 125 -7.09 -19.65 37.94
CA VAL A 125 -6.23 -20.27 36.95
C VAL A 125 -6.44 -19.58 35.59
N THR A 126 -7.68 -19.32 35.19
CA THR A 126 -7.98 -18.62 33.92
C THR A 126 -7.38 -17.22 33.88
N LEU A 127 -7.52 -16.45 34.98
CA LEU A 127 -6.98 -15.09 35.08
C LEU A 127 -5.44 -15.07 35.08
N ILE A 128 -4.82 -15.91 35.94
CA ILE A 128 -3.37 -15.89 36.17
C ILE A 128 -2.60 -16.52 35.01
N TRP A 129 -3.11 -17.59 34.42
CA TRP A 129 -2.39 -18.28 33.33
C TRP A 129 -2.81 -17.82 31.93
N ALA A 130 -4.09 -17.90 31.61
CA ALA A 130 -4.55 -17.51 30.27
C ALA A 130 -4.59 -15.98 30.08
N GLY A 131 -5.07 -15.28 31.14
CA GLY A 131 -5.18 -13.82 31.18
C GLY A 131 -3.90 -13.07 31.50
N SER A 132 -2.81 -13.76 31.89
CA SER A 132 -1.54 -13.13 32.34
C SER A 132 -1.08 -11.95 31.53
N GLY A 133 -1.22 -12.04 30.19
CA GLY A 133 -0.82 -10.96 29.28
C GLY A 133 -1.63 -9.67 29.49
N PHE A 134 -2.92 -9.75 29.80
CA PHE A 134 -3.77 -8.58 30.07
C PHE A 134 -3.36 -7.91 31.38
N PHE A 135 -3.07 -8.69 32.41
CA PHE A 135 -2.69 -8.15 33.70
C PHE A 135 -1.33 -7.45 33.65
N VAL A 136 -0.32 -8.07 33.01
CA VAL A 136 1.01 -7.49 32.92
C VAL A 136 0.98 -6.20 32.11
N ARG A 137 0.33 -6.21 30.94
CA ARG A 137 0.23 -5.02 30.08
C ARG A 137 -0.69 -3.96 30.67
N GLY A 138 -1.85 -4.34 31.21
CA GLY A 138 -2.78 -3.42 31.86
C GLY A 138 -2.14 -2.68 33.04
N TRP A 139 -1.36 -3.37 33.86
CA TRP A 139 -0.62 -2.76 34.96
C TRP A 139 0.45 -1.76 34.49
N ARG A 140 1.17 -2.11 33.42
CA ARG A 140 2.16 -1.20 32.80
C ARG A 140 1.48 0.02 32.17
N GLN A 141 0.35 -0.18 31.49
CA GLN A 141 -0.47 0.91 30.96
C GLN A 141 -0.95 1.86 32.05
N LEU A 142 -1.41 1.32 33.18
CA LEU A 142 -1.85 2.12 34.32
C LEU A 142 -0.71 2.98 34.88
N ARG A 143 0.51 2.41 35.05
CA ARG A 143 1.68 3.15 35.53
C ARG A 143 2.18 4.20 34.54
N ALA A 144 2.01 3.95 33.26
CA ALA A 144 2.41 4.89 32.21
C ALA A 144 1.35 5.98 31.93
N GLY A 145 0.22 5.99 32.63
CA GLY A 145 -0.90 6.89 32.35
C GLY A 145 -1.54 6.63 30.96
N ALA A 146 -1.36 5.43 30.45
CA ALA A 146 -1.76 5.04 29.10
C ALA A 146 -3.00 4.16 29.19
N ALA A 147 -4.16 4.71 28.85
CA ALA A 147 -5.42 3.98 28.88
C ALA A 147 -5.59 3.12 27.61
N GLY A 148 -5.72 1.80 27.77
CA GLY A 148 -5.90 0.85 26.68
C GLY A 148 -6.86 -0.29 27.02
N MET A 149 -7.08 -1.18 26.04
CA MET A 149 -7.98 -2.33 26.17
C MET A 149 -7.54 -3.27 27.30
N ASP A 150 -6.24 -3.57 27.41
CA ASP A 150 -5.73 -4.50 28.42
C ASP A 150 -6.00 -3.98 29.85
N LEU A 151 -6.02 -2.66 30.05
CA LEU A 151 -6.39 -2.02 31.31
C LEU A 151 -7.86 -2.25 31.66
N LEU A 152 -8.78 -2.08 30.69
CA LEU A 152 -10.21 -2.31 30.92
C LEU A 152 -10.50 -3.78 31.24
N VAL A 153 -9.88 -4.71 30.51
CA VAL A 153 -10.04 -6.15 30.78
C VAL A 153 -9.46 -6.50 32.14
N MET A 154 -8.26 -6.02 32.50
CA MET A 154 -7.67 -6.20 33.80
C MET A 154 -8.58 -5.68 34.93
N LEU A 155 -9.08 -4.44 34.76
CA LEU A 155 -9.90 -3.79 35.78
C LEU A 155 -11.22 -4.53 35.99
N SER A 156 -11.98 -4.78 34.90
CA SER A 156 -13.28 -5.44 34.97
C SER A 156 -13.20 -6.86 35.55
N THR A 157 -12.20 -7.66 35.10
CA THR A 157 -12.05 -9.03 35.61
C THR A 157 -11.51 -9.09 37.01
N SER A 158 -10.60 -8.18 37.41
CA SER A 158 -10.11 -8.06 38.79
C SER A 158 -11.23 -7.68 39.74
N VAL A 159 -12.02 -6.66 39.39
CA VAL A 159 -13.12 -6.17 40.21
C VAL A 159 -14.16 -7.26 40.39
N ALA A 160 -14.57 -7.98 39.34
CA ALA A 160 -15.52 -9.08 39.40
C ALA A 160 -14.99 -10.25 40.26
N PHE A 161 -13.73 -10.60 40.12
CA PHE A 161 -13.11 -11.67 40.86
C PHE A 161 -12.95 -11.33 42.36
N VAL A 162 -12.46 -10.14 42.69
CA VAL A 162 -12.28 -9.69 44.09
C VAL A 162 -13.62 -9.57 44.81
N TYR A 163 -14.65 -9.02 44.15
CA TYR A 163 -16.00 -8.95 44.68
C TYR A 163 -16.55 -10.34 45.00
N SER A 164 -16.41 -11.30 44.10
CA SER A 164 -16.84 -12.67 44.31
C SER A 164 -16.07 -13.35 45.46
N LEU A 165 -14.75 -13.07 45.58
CA LEU A 165 -13.96 -13.55 46.70
C LEU A 165 -14.40 -12.95 48.07
N TYR A 166 -14.79 -11.67 48.06
CA TYR A 166 -15.30 -10.99 49.24
C TYR A 166 -16.57 -11.70 49.77
N HIS A 167 -17.58 -11.92 48.90
CA HIS A 167 -18.82 -12.60 49.27
C HIS A 167 -18.60 -14.08 49.65
N LEU A 168 -17.69 -14.76 49.00
CA LEU A 168 -17.29 -16.11 49.37
C LEU A 168 -16.60 -16.12 50.74
N GLY A 169 -15.81 -15.10 51.07
CA GLY A 169 -15.20 -14.90 52.38
C GLY A 169 -16.24 -14.58 53.47
N GLU A 170 -17.21 -13.74 53.20
CA GLU A 170 -18.35 -13.47 54.13
C GLU A 170 -19.07 -14.76 54.47
N TYR A 171 -19.39 -15.58 53.47
CA TYR A 171 -20.01 -16.90 53.71
C TYR A 171 -19.15 -17.83 54.58
N LEU A 172 -17.85 -17.85 54.37
CA LEU A 172 -16.93 -18.74 55.08
C LEU A 172 -16.63 -18.31 56.53
N PHE A 173 -16.53 -16.99 56.79
CA PHE A 173 -15.94 -16.46 58.00
C PHE A 173 -16.91 -15.64 58.89
N ILE A 174 -17.99 -15.11 58.29
CA ILE A 174 -18.87 -14.17 59.04
C ILE A 174 -20.27 -14.77 59.24
N ALA A 175 -20.99 -15.12 58.17
CA ALA A 175 -22.34 -15.65 58.25
C ALA A 175 -22.58 -16.62 57.09
N PRO A 176 -22.86 -17.91 57.35
CA PRO A 176 -23.09 -18.89 56.28
C PRO A 176 -24.53 -18.80 55.74
N GLU A 177 -24.94 -17.62 55.30
CA GLU A 177 -26.23 -17.42 54.67
C GLU A 177 -26.16 -17.76 53.19
N ALA A 178 -27.13 -18.54 52.69
CA ALA A 178 -27.17 -18.94 51.26
C ALA A 178 -27.21 -17.76 50.31
N HIS A 179 -27.69 -16.60 50.75
CA HIS A 179 -27.73 -15.35 50.00
C HIS A 179 -26.35 -14.91 49.45
N HIS A 180 -25.27 -15.04 50.24
CA HIS A 180 -23.91 -14.68 49.84
C HIS A 180 -23.37 -15.53 48.66
N LEU A 181 -23.86 -16.75 48.46
CA LEU A 181 -23.48 -17.62 47.36
C LEU A 181 -24.20 -17.28 46.04
N HIS A 182 -25.26 -16.47 46.06
CA HIS A 182 -25.99 -16.02 44.87
C HIS A 182 -25.35 -14.81 44.20
N HIS A 183 -24.43 -14.09 44.87
CA HIS A 183 -23.76 -12.88 44.40
C HIS A 183 -22.33 -13.12 43.93
N LEU A 184 -22.05 -14.33 43.43
CA LEU A 184 -20.74 -14.70 42.88
C LEU A 184 -20.75 -14.54 41.36
N TYR A 185 -19.75 -13.86 40.82
CA TYR A 185 -19.59 -13.54 39.38
C TYR A 185 -18.30 -14.13 38.83
N PHE A 186 -17.89 -15.32 39.27
CA PHE A 186 -16.69 -16.02 38.79
C PHE A 186 -16.80 -16.35 37.31
N GLU A 187 -18.01 -16.74 36.85
CA GLU A 187 -18.29 -17.00 35.44
C GLU A 187 -18.11 -15.73 34.58
N ALA A 188 -18.53 -14.56 35.08
CA ALA A 188 -18.38 -13.29 34.35
C ALA A 188 -16.91 -12.93 34.16
N ALA A 189 -16.06 -13.08 35.18
CA ALA A 189 -14.64 -12.82 35.13
C ALA A 189 -13.92 -13.79 34.17
N SER A 190 -14.19 -15.10 34.26
CA SER A 190 -13.55 -16.13 33.45
C SER A 190 -14.01 -16.06 32.00
N MET A 191 -15.32 -15.90 31.72
CA MET A 191 -15.87 -15.79 30.36
C MET A 191 -15.42 -14.53 29.65
N THR A 192 -15.23 -13.40 30.36
CA THR A 192 -14.67 -12.19 29.77
C THR A 192 -13.28 -12.46 29.18
N VAL A 193 -12.39 -13.11 29.94
CA VAL A 193 -11.06 -13.50 29.44
C VAL A 193 -11.18 -14.44 28.24
N ALA A 194 -12.07 -15.44 28.31
CA ALA A 194 -12.27 -16.39 27.24
C ALA A 194 -12.76 -15.71 25.93
N PHE A 195 -13.75 -14.81 26.01
CA PHE A 195 -14.26 -14.08 24.85
C PHE A 195 -13.23 -13.12 24.26
N VAL A 196 -12.47 -12.41 25.09
CA VAL A 196 -11.41 -11.52 24.60
C VAL A 196 -10.31 -12.32 23.91
N LEU A 197 -9.89 -13.45 24.46
CA LEU A 197 -8.90 -14.33 23.82
C LEU A 197 -9.44 -14.95 22.53
N LEU A 198 -10.70 -15.39 22.51
CA LEU A 198 -11.35 -15.91 21.30
C LEU A 198 -11.44 -14.84 20.22
N GLY A 199 -11.82 -13.61 20.59
CA GLY A 199 -11.79 -12.47 19.70
C GLY A 199 -10.42 -12.26 19.08
N LYS A 200 -9.33 -12.31 19.88
CA LYS A 200 -7.95 -12.20 19.40
C LYS A 200 -7.52 -13.32 18.45
N VAL A 201 -7.96 -14.56 18.69
CA VAL A 201 -7.69 -15.67 17.76
C VAL A 201 -8.39 -15.45 16.42
N LEU A 202 -9.66 -15.02 16.44
CA LEU A 202 -10.42 -14.74 15.23
C LEU A 202 -9.79 -13.57 14.45
N GLU A 203 -9.37 -12.53 15.15
CA GLU A 203 -8.63 -11.39 14.62
C GLU A 203 -7.33 -11.82 13.92
N ALA A 204 -6.48 -12.59 14.63
CA ALA A 204 -5.21 -13.08 14.07
C ALA A 204 -5.42 -13.94 12.82
N ARG A 205 -6.45 -14.81 12.82
CA ARG A 205 -6.82 -15.59 11.62
C ARG A 205 -7.26 -14.73 10.46
N ALA A 206 -8.00 -13.68 10.73
CA ALA A 206 -8.48 -12.77 9.71
C ALA A 206 -7.35 -11.94 9.11
N GLN A 207 -6.48 -11.38 9.94
CA GLN A 207 -5.26 -10.68 9.48
C GLN A 207 -4.38 -11.58 8.61
N ARG A 208 -4.24 -12.85 8.98
CA ARG A 208 -3.49 -13.83 8.19
C ARG A 208 -4.11 -14.07 6.80
N ARG A 209 -5.43 -14.07 6.67
CA ARG A 209 -6.11 -14.16 5.37
C ARG A 209 -5.92 -12.89 4.53
N THR A 210 -5.87 -11.75 5.17
CA THR A 210 -5.66 -10.45 4.51
C THR A 210 -4.26 -10.31 3.91
N SER A 211 -3.24 -10.88 4.57
CA SER A 211 -1.85 -10.92 4.07
C SER A 211 -1.61 -12.01 3.01
N SER A 212 -2.64 -12.70 2.53
CA SER A 212 -2.49 -13.78 1.55
C SER A 212 -2.05 -13.30 0.16
N ALA A 213 -2.35 -12.06 -0.21
CA ALA A 213 -1.88 -11.44 -1.46
C ALA A 213 -0.35 -11.32 -1.47
N LEU A 214 0.23 -10.75 -0.41
CA LEU A 214 1.68 -10.66 -0.27
C LEU A 214 2.35 -12.04 -0.27
N ARG A 215 1.74 -13.02 0.43
CA ARG A 215 2.24 -14.40 0.42
C ARG A 215 2.17 -15.07 -0.95
N ARG A 216 1.20 -14.74 -1.77
CA ARG A 216 1.15 -15.23 -3.17
C ARG A 216 2.28 -14.65 -4.00
N LEU A 217 2.62 -13.38 -3.81
CA LEU A 217 3.77 -12.75 -4.43
C LEU A 217 5.09 -13.42 -3.97
N MET A 218 5.23 -13.71 -2.68
CA MET A 218 6.42 -14.36 -2.11
C MET A 218 6.51 -15.88 -2.39
N GLY A 219 5.36 -16.55 -2.50
CA GLY A 219 5.29 -18.01 -2.73
C GLY A 219 5.67 -18.45 -4.14
N GLY A 220 5.84 -17.50 -5.07
CA GLY A 220 6.28 -17.74 -6.43
C GLY A 220 7.80 -17.84 -6.62
N GLN A 221 8.61 -17.76 -5.56
CA GLN A 221 10.06 -17.88 -5.72
C GLN A 221 10.50 -19.35 -5.65
N PRO A 222 11.20 -19.87 -6.67
CA PRO A 222 11.81 -21.20 -6.62
C PRO A 222 12.91 -21.23 -5.54
N LYS A 223 13.13 -22.39 -4.93
CA LYS A 223 14.20 -22.57 -3.94
C LYS A 223 15.53 -22.96 -4.57
N THR A 224 15.48 -23.54 -5.75
CA THR A 224 16.64 -24.04 -6.50
C THR A 224 16.58 -23.56 -7.94
N VAL A 225 17.72 -23.51 -8.58
CA VAL A 225 17.86 -23.15 -10.00
C VAL A 225 18.79 -24.15 -10.70
N HIS A 226 18.73 -24.18 -12.03
CA HIS A 226 19.58 -24.98 -12.88
C HIS A 226 20.64 -24.09 -13.50
N GLN A 227 21.89 -24.18 -13.01
CA GLN A 227 23.04 -23.48 -13.59
C GLN A 227 23.60 -24.28 -14.76
N LEU A 228 23.86 -23.61 -15.88
CA LEU A 228 24.57 -24.18 -17.03
C LEU A 228 26.06 -23.81 -16.92
N LEU A 229 26.88 -24.81 -16.76
CA LEU A 229 28.35 -24.63 -16.72
C LEU A 229 28.93 -24.46 -18.15
N PRO A 230 30.10 -23.83 -18.30
CA PRO A 230 30.78 -23.72 -19.59
C PRO A 230 31.08 -25.08 -20.23
N SER A 231 31.12 -26.16 -19.44
CA SER A 231 31.26 -27.54 -19.91
C SER A 231 30.00 -28.09 -20.61
N GLY A 232 28.86 -27.38 -20.52
CA GLY A 232 27.54 -27.84 -20.97
C GLY A 232 26.80 -28.70 -19.92
N GLU A 233 27.41 -28.95 -18.76
CA GLU A 233 26.76 -29.65 -17.65
C GLU A 233 25.78 -28.74 -16.91
N VAL A 234 24.64 -29.31 -16.46
CA VAL A 234 23.64 -28.59 -15.70
C VAL A 234 23.69 -29.07 -14.25
N ILE A 235 23.95 -28.16 -13.33
CA ILE A 235 23.94 -28.42 -11.90
C ILE A 235 22.77 -27.68 -11.22
N THR A 236 22.21 -28.28 -10.18
CA THR A 236 21.13 -27.64 -9.39
C THR A 236 21.75 -27.05 -8.13
N LEU A 237 21.53 -25.76 -7.91
CA LEU A 237 22.00 -25.03 -6.73
C LEU A 237 20.87 -24.24 -6.07
N PRO A 238 21.01 -23.88 -4.78
CA PRO A 238 20.09 -22.99 -4.11
C PRO A 238 20.11 -21.60 -4.76
N VAL A 239 18.94 -20.92 -4.83
CA VAL A 239 18.85 -19.56 -5.39
C VAL A 239 19.73 -18.57 -4.62
N SER A 240 19.98 -18.80 -3.33
CA SER A 240 20.86 -17.98 -2.50
C SER A 240 22.32 -17.97 -2.92
N GLU A 241 22.74 -18.95 -3.73
CA GLU A 241 24.12 -19.08 -4.24
C GLU A 241 24.28 -18.51 -5.65
N VAL A 242 23.21 -17.99 -6.25
CA VAL A 242 23.27 -17.39 -7.58
C VAL A 242 23.95 -16.03 -7.52
N GLU A 243 24.94 -15.83 -8.37
CA GLU A 243 25.67 -14.57 -8.54
C GLU A 243 25.34 -13.92 -9.90
N PRO A 244 25.41 -12.59 -10.02
CA PRO A 244 25.28 -11.91 -11.29
C PRO A 244 26.31 -12.43 -12.33
N GLY A 245 25.84 -12.65 -13.55
CA GLY A 245 26.67 -13.18 -14.65
C GLY A 245 26.58 -14.68 -14.84
N MET A 246 26.04 -15.46 -13.89
CA MET A 246 25.83 -16.90 -14.06
C MET A 246 24.81 -17.18 -15.16
N GLU A 247 25.06 -18.24 -15.95
CA GLU A 247 24.13 -18.74 -16.96
C GLU A 247 23.20 -19.77 -16.33
N LEU A 248 21.90 -19.51 -16.43
CA LEU A 248 20.85 -20.31 -15.82
C LEU A 248 19.92 -20.87 -16.90
N ARG A 249 19.38 -22.05 -16.66
CA ARG A 249 18.45 -22.73 -17.55
C ARG A 249 17.06 -22.76 -16.89
N ALA A 250 16.05 -22.21 -17.56
CA ALA A 250 14.66 -22.34 -17.17
C ALA A 250 13.97 -23.38 -18.03
N LEU A 251 13.39 -24.39 -17.39
CA LEU A 251 12.63 -25.45 -18.05
C LEU A 251 11.19 -24.99 -18.34
N PRO A 252 10.44 -25.69 -19.21
CA PRO A 252 9.02 -25.41 -19.44
C PRO A 252 8.23 -25.45 -18.14
N HIS A 253 7.36 -24.44 -17.95
CA HIS A 253 6.51 -24.27 -16.77
C HIS A 253 7.27 -24.09 -15.44
N GLU A 254 8.51 -23.67 -15.50
CA GLU A 254 9.33 -23.32 -14.35
C GLU A 254 9.28 -21.80 -14.10
N LEU A 255 9.38 -21.40 -12.84
CA LEU A 255 9.48 -20.00 -12.47
C LEU A 255 10.92 -19.52 -12.63
N PHE A 256 11.12 -18.32 -13.20
CA PHE A 256 12.43 -17.69 -13.19
C PHE A 256 12.83 -17.34 -11.75
N ALA A 257 14.06 -17.71 -11.39
CA ALA A 257 14.55 -17.56 -10.02
C ALA A 257 15.09 -16.15 -9.72
N VAL A 258 15.69 -15.52 -10.72
CA VAL A 258 16.36 -14.21 -10.65
C VAL A 258 16.05 -13.41 -11.92
N ASP A 259 16.29 -12.10 -11.89
CA ASP A 259 16.16 -11.26 -13.09
C ASP A 259 17.37 -11.48 -13.99
N GLY A 260 17.13 -11.47 -15.30
CA GLY A 260 18.20 -11.72 -16.25
C GLY A 260 17.85 -11.42 -17.70
N GLU A 261 18.77 -11.74 -18.59
CA GLU A 261 18.61 -11.56 -20.04
C GLU A 261 18.75 -12.91 -20.75
N VAL A 262 17.81 -13.21 -21.65
CA VAL A 262 17.81 -14.43 -22.45
C VAL A 262 19.01 -14.45 -23.40
N ILE A 263 19.81 -15.51 -23.32
CA ILE A 263 20.95 -15.76 -24.20
C ILE A 263 20.51 -16.60 -25.40
N SER A 264 19.71 -17.64 -25.17
CA SER A 264 19.27 -18.58 -26.20
C SER A 264 17.95 -19.24 -25.83
N GLY A 265 17.25 -19.73 -26.84
CA GLY A 265 15.93 -20.33 -26.72
C GLY A 265 14.82 -19.36 -27.10
N GLU A 266 13.62 -19.92 -27.28
CA GLU A 266 12.38 -19.17 -27.54
C GLU A 266 11.28 -19.72 -26.65
N SER A 267 10.50 -18.83 -26.03
CA SER A 267 9.36 -19.17 -25.17
C SER A 267 8.41 -17.97 -25.02
N TYR A 268 7.38 -18.14 -24.22
CA TYR A 268 6.54 -17.07 -23.70
C TYR A 268 6.67 -17.04 -22.18
N ALA A 269 6.63 -15.86 -21.57
CA ALA A 269 6.59 -15.73 -20.12
C ALA A 269 5.27 -15.10 -19.68
N ASP A 270 4.65 -15.69 -18.66
CA ASP A 270 3.53 -15.05 -17.95
C ASP A 270 4.11 -14.06 -16.94
N GLU A 271 4.02 -12.79 -17.31
CA GLU A 271 4.53 -11.67 -16.54
C GLU A 271 3.42 -10.88 -15.82
N GLN A 272 2.20 -11.43 -15.75
CA GLN A 272 1.07 -10.76 -15.12
C GLN A 272 1.41 -10.25 -13.71
N LEU A 273 2.19 -11.01 -12.99
CA LEU A 273 2.66 -10.68 -11.64
C LEU A 273 3.57 -9.44 -11.62
N ILE A 274 4.23 -9.12 -12.73
CA ILE A 274 5.19 -8.02 -12.89
C ILE A 274 4.59 -6.88 -13.73
N SER A 275 3.98 -7.14 -14.87
CA SER A 275 3.40 -6.12 -15.75
C SER A 275 1.95 -5.75 -15.41
N GLY A 276 1.22 -6.65 -14.72
CA GLY A 276 -0.22 -6.53 -14.50
C GLY A 276 -1.07 -6.92 -15.73
N GLU A 277 -0.44 -7.30 -16.84
CA GLU A 277 -1.11 -7.66 -18.09
C GLU A 277 -1.26 -9.19 -18.19
N PRO A 278 -2.46 -9.71 -18.55
CA PRO A 278 -2.71 -11.15 -18.57
C PRO A 278 -2.17 -11.84 -19.83
N ILE A 279 -1.61 -11.10 -20.79
CA ILE A 279 -1.13 -11.67 -22.06
C ILE A 279 0.33 -12.08 -21.89
N PRO A 280 0.68 -13.37 -22.13
CA PRO A 280 2.08 -13.82 -22.09
C PRO A 280 2.96 -13.09 -23.10
N VAL A 281 4.16 -12.72 -22.67
CA VAL A 281 5.14 -11.97 -23.47
C VAL A 281 6.11 -12.94 -24.14
N ALA A 282 6.36 -12.79 -25.45
CA ALA A 282 7.34 -13.57 -26.16
C ALA A 282 8.76 -13.28 -25.66
N LYS A 283 9.56 -14.32 -25.44
CA LYS A 283 10.95 -14.24 -24.99
C LYS A 283 11.86 -14.90 -26.02
N VAL A 284 12.75 -14.07 -26.55
CA VAL A 284 13.80 -14.44 -27.52
C VAL A 284 15.14 -13.92 -27.01
N ALA A 285 16.24 -14.30 -27.65
CA ALA A 285 17.57 -13.79 -27.29
C ALA A 285 17.59 -12.27 -27.16
N GLY A 286 18.14 -11.73 -26.08
CA GLY A 286 18.13 -10.30 -25.74
C GLY A 286 16.89 -9.84 -24.95
N SER A 287 15.87 -10.67 -24.77
CA SER A 287 14.71 -10.33 -23.93
C SER A 287 15.03 -10.41 -22.45
N GLU A 288 14.47 -9.51 -21.65
CA GLU A 288 14.56 -9.57 -20.19
C GLU A 288 13.58 -10.60 -19.61
N VAL A 289 13.99 -11.26 -18.54
CA VAL A 289 13.15 -12.17 -17.72
C VAL A 289 13.22 -11.74 -16.26
N TYR A 290 12.15 -11.94 -15.52
CA TYR A 290 11.99 -11.44 -14.16
C TYR A 290 11.71 -12.57 -13.17
N ALA A 291 12.31 -12.48 -11.99
CA ALA A 291 12.09 -13.42 -10.90
C ALA A 291 10.61 -13.59 -10.56
N GLY A 292 10.20 -14.85 -10.35
CA GLY A 292 8.81 -15.18 -9.99
C GLY A 292 7.81 -15.19 -11.15
N THR A 293 8.24 -14.89 -12.39
CA THR A 293 7.39 -15.04 -13.58
C THR A 293 7.49 -16.47 -14.12
N LEU A 294 6.42 -16.96 -14.76
CA LEU A 294 6.32 -18.34 -15.21
C LEU A 294 6.77 -18.47 -16.67
N ASN A 295 7.78 -19.31 -16.90
CA ASN A 295 8.19 -19.70 -18.25
C ASN A 295 7.09 -20.55 -18.92
N GLY A 296 6.84 -20.34 -20.20
CA GLY A 296 5.89 -21.09 -21.00
C GLY A 296 6.38 -22.48 -21.39
N SER A 297 6.19 -22.84 -22.64
CA SER A 297 6.45 -24.20 -23.14
C SER A 297 7.89 -24.42 -23.66
N GLY A 298 8.68 -23.36 -23.81
CA GLY A 298 10.06 -23.42 -24.30
C GLY A 298 11.08 -23.60 -23.17
N THR A 299 12.29 -24.02 -23.53
CA THR A 299 13.45 -23.97 -22.62
C THR A 299 14.27 -22.74 -22.97
N LEU A 300 14.59 -21.92 -21.96
CA LEU A 300 15.40 -20.72 -22.10
C LEU A 300 16.70 -20.85 -21.34
N VAL A 301 17.78 -20.34 -21.90
CA VAL A 301 19.02 -20.05 -21.19
C VAL A 301 19.12 -18.54 -21.02
N TYR A 302 19.32 -18.10 -19.80
CA TYR A 302 19.40 -16.68 -19.48
C TYR A 302 20.55 -16.39 -18.53
N ARG A 303 21.11 -15.17 -18.63
CA ARG A 303 22.20 -14.71 -17.76
C ARG A 303 21.62 -13.91 -16.62
N ALA A 304 21.94 -14.27 -15.38
CA ALA A 304 21.53 -13.54 -14.18
C ALA A 304 22.11 -12.11 -14.21
N ARG A 305 21.25 -11.10 -14.02
CA ARG A 305 21.61 -9.69 -13.89
C ARG A 305 21.45 -9.22 -12.46
N GLU A 306 20.23 -9.30 -11.92
CA GLU A 306 19.89 -8.89 -10.55
C GLU A 306 19.46 -10.11 -9.74
N VAL A 307 20.02 -10.25 -8.53
CA VAL A 307 19.82 -11.41 -7.67
C VAL A 307 19.36 -11.01 -6.27
N GLY A 308 18.66 -11.91 -5.59
CA GLY A 308 18.25 -11.72 -4.19
C GLY A 308 17.36 -10.47 -3.99
N ARG A 309 17.84 -9.52 -3.17
CA ARG A 309 17.10 -8.29 -2.84
C ARG A 309 17.03 -7.25 -3.96
N ALA A 310 17.89 -7.36 -4.96
CA ALA A 310 17.94 -6.44 -6.09
C ALA A 310 16.86 -6.73 -7.13
N THR A 311 16.28 -7.94 -7.17
CA THR A 311 15.27 -8.31 -8.16
C THR A 311 14.03 -7.42 -8.10
N VAL A 312 13.37 -7.21 -9.26
CA VAL A 312 12.15 -6.43 -9.38
C VAL A 312 11.07 -6.95 -8.43
N LEU A 313 10.89 -8.26 -8.33
CA LEU A 313 9.92 -8.86 -7.41
C LEU A 313 10.24 -8.53 -5.95
N SER A 314 11.51 -8.60 -5.54
CA SER A 314 11.91 -8.25 -4.17
C SER A 314 11.70 -6.77 -3.86
N ARG A 315 11.92 -5.88 -4.84
CA ARG A 315 11.60 -4.45 -4.71
C ARG A 315 10.09 -4.21 -4.53
N ILE A 316 9.25 -4.92 -5.29
CA ILE A 316 7.78 -4.85 -5.15
C ILE A 316 7.33 -5.32 -3.77
N ILE A 317 7.82 -6.47 -3.31
CA ILE A 317 7.49 -7.01 -1.99
C ILE A 317 7.83 -5.99 -0.90
N ARG A 318 9.01 -5.38 -0.97
CA ARG A 318 9.45 -4.35 -0.01
C ARG A 318 8.54 -3.11 -0.05
N LEU A 319 8.17 -2.62 -1.23
CA LEU A 319 7.24 -1.50 -1.35
C LEU A 319 5.88 -1.80 -0.72
N VAL A 320 5.35 -3.01 -0.92
CA VAL A 320 4.08 -3.44 -0.31
C VAL A 320 4.21 -3.57 1.21
N GLU A 321 5.33 -4.06 1.73
CA GLU A 321 5.60 -4.13 3.17
C GLU A 321 5.73 -2.74 3.80
N GLU A 322 6.43 -1.82 3.15
CA GLU A 322 6.53 -0.41 3.57
C GLU A 322 5.15 0.25 3.58
N ALA A 323 4.35 0.04 2.54
CA ALA A 323 2.99 0.55 2.46
C ALA A 323 2.10 0.02 3.58
N GLN A 324 2.16 -1.29 3.83
CA GLN A 324 1.40 -1.91 4.92
C GLN A 324 1.86 -1.44 6.30
N SER A 325 3.10 -1.00 6.44
CA SER A 325 3.64 -0.46 7.71
C SER A 325 3.33 1.03 7.90
N SER A 326 2.93 1.75 6.86
CA SER A 326 2.57 3.16 6.93
C SER A 326 1.24 3.39 7.66
N ARG A 327 1.04 4.60 8.21
CA ARG A 327 -0.19 5.01 8.88
C ARG A 327 -0.98 6.00 8.04
N ALA A 328 -2.26 5.75 7.84
CA ALA A 328 -3.15 6.74 7.25
C ALA A 328 -3.49 7.86 8.27
N PRO A 329 -3.68 9.11 7.84
CA PRO A 329 -4.11 10.20 8.70
C PRO A 329 -5.37 9.89 9.52
N ILE A 330 -6.36 9.21 8.93
CA ILE A 330 -7.58 8.78 9.61
C ILE A 330 -7.30 7.86 10.82
N GLN A 331 -6.23 7.06 10.78
CA GLN A 331 -5.83 6.22 11.91
C GLN A 331 -5.38 7.05 13.12
N GLN A 332 -4.70 8.18 12.90
CA GLN A 332 -4.30 9.08 13.97
C GLN A 332 -5.50 9.70 14.69
N VAL A 333 -6.59 9.98 13.95
CA VAL A 333 -7.85 10.47 14.52
C VAL A 333 -8.48 9.40 15.42
N VAL A 334 -8.52 8.16 14.95
CA VAL A 334 -9.04 7.01 15.70
C VAL A 334 -8.24 6.78 16.99
N ASP A 335 -6.91 6.84 16.91
CA ASP A 335 -6.03 6.69 18.08
C ASP A 335 -6.23 7.82 19.11
N ARG A 336 -6.50 9.04 18.66
CA ARG A 336 -6.84 10.17 19.53
C ARG A 336 -8.17 9.96 20.23
N MET A 337 -9.19 9.50 19.50
CA MET A 337 -10.50 9.16 20.07
C MET A 337 -10.36 8.07 21.14
N ALA A 338 -9.61 7.00 20.87
CA ALA A 338 -9.41 5.91 21.82
C ALA A 338 -8.78 6.36 23.14
N ARG A 339 -7.85 7.33 23.10
CA ARG A 339 -7.20 7.88 24.32
C ARG A 339 -8.16 8.63 25.25
N VAL A 340 -9.16 9.29 24.68
CA VAL A 340 -10.18 10.03 25.46
C VAL A 340 -11.29 9.07 25.92
N PHE A 341 -11.62 8.11 25.09
CA PHE A 341 -12.73 7.19 25.30
C PHE A 341 -12.58 6.36 26.58
N VAL A 342 -11.41 5.77 26.83
CA VAL A 342 -11.21 4.87 27.99
C VAL A 342 -11.37 5.58 29.33
N PRO A 343 -10.77 6.75 29.61
CA PRO A 343 -11.03 7.51 30.83
C PRO A 343 -12.51 7.89 31.01
N VAL A 344 -13.19 8.27 29.92
CA VAL A 344 -14.63 8.60 29.95
C VAL A 344 -15.45 7.37 30.36
N ILE A 345 -15.14 6.20 29.83
CA ILE A 345 -15.83 4.96 30.18
C ILE A 345 -15.63 4.59 31.65
N VAL A 346 -14.42 4.71 32.17
CA VAL A 346 -14.16 4.48 33.59
C VAL A 346 -15.00 5.43 34.46
N LEU A 347 -15.08 6.71 34.07
CA LEU A 347 -15.94 7.68 34.75
C LEU A 347 -17.43 7.29 34.68
N ILE A 348 -17.92 6.88 33.51
CA ILE A 348 -19.31 6.41 33.34
C ILE A 348 -19.57 5.20 34.22
N ALA A 349 -18.65 4.22 34.28
CA ALA A 349 -18.80 3.04 35.13
C ALA A 349 -18.90 3.42 36.63
N VAL A 350 -18.04 4.33 37.09
CA VAL A 350 -18.10 4.84 38.47
C VAL A 350 -19.41 5.58 38.75
N LEU A 351 -19.82 6.46 37.82
CA LEU A 351 -21.10 7.18 37.97
C LEU A 351 -22.29 6.23 37.95
N THR A 352 -22.26 5.19 37.10
CA THR A 352 -23.29 4.13 37.07
C THR A 352 -23.36 3.40 38.41
N PHE A 353 -22.21 2.98 38.96
CA PHE A 353 -22.15 2.35 40.25
C PHE A 353 -22.79 3.20 41.37
N VAL A 354 -22.38 4.45 41.45
CA VAL A 354 -22.88 5.41 42.46
C VAL A 354 -24.36 5.71 42.24
N ALA A 355 -24.80 5.93 41.02
CA ALA A 355 -26.21 6.23 40.71
C ALA A 355 -27.13 5.09 41.14
N TRP A 356 -26.79 3.85 40.84
CA TRP A 356 -27.55 2.68 41.27
C TRP A 356 -27.60 2.53 42.79
N GLY A 357 -26.46 2.75 43.47
CA GLY A 357 -26.40 2.66 44.96
C GLY A 357 -27.33 3.62 45.68
N PHE A 358 -27.58 4.80 45.09
CA PHE A 358 -28.44 5.84 45.67
C PHE A 358 -29.86 5.85 45.12
N LEU A 359 -30.09 5.43 43.86
CA LEU A 359 -31.40 5.51 43.23
C LEU A 359 -32.25 4.25 43.38
N SER A 360 -31.63 3.07 43.59
CA SER A 360 -32.37 1.82 43.76
C SER A 360 -32.60 1.53 45.27
N PRO A 361 -33.85 1.35 45.72
CA PRO A 361 -34.16 1.10 47.09
C PRO A 361 -33.83 -0.34 47.56
N VAL A 362 -33.69 -1.29 46.64
CA VAL A 362 -33.38 -2.68 46.88
C VAL A 362 -32.16 -3.08 46.08
N ASP A 363 -31.16 -3.68 46.72
CA ASP A 363 -29.94 -4.20 46.11
C ASP A 363 -29.20 -3.24 45.19
N GLY A 364 -29.30 -1.92 45.46
CA GLY A 364 -28.78 -0.86 44.57
C GLY A 364 -27.27 -0.96 44.33
N TRP A 365 -26.50 -1.29 45.37
CA TRP A 365 -25.04 -1.46 45.25
C TRP A 365 -24.66 -2.67 44.40
N GLU A 366 -25.45 -3.75 44.46
CA GLU A 366 -25.24 -4.93 43.63
C GLU A 366 -25.59 -4.66 42.17
N HIS A 367 -26.77 -4.11 41.89
CA HIS A 367 -27.17 -3.69 40.56
C HIS A 367 -26.15 -2.72 39.96
N GLY A 368 -25.68 -1.76 40.79
CA GLY A 368 -24.63 -0.82 40.42
C GLY A 368 -23.31 -1.49 40.07
N PHE A 369 -22.92 -2.51 40.87
CA PHE A 369 -21.72 -3.27 40.60
C PHE A 369 -21.79 -4.04 39.27
N VAL A 370 -22.86 -4.79 39.04
CA VAL A 370 -23.07 -5.54 37.79
C VAL A 370 -23.11 -4.60 36.59
N ALA A 371 -23.85 -3.47 36.68
CA ALA A 371 -23.94 -2.50 35.65
C ALA A 371 -22.58 -1.84 35.35
N ALA A 372 -21.82 -1.43 36.35
CA ALA A 372 -20.51 -0.83 36.20
C ALA A 372 -19.49 -1.80 35.53
N VAL A 373 -19.43 -3.06 35.98
CA VAL A 373 -18.59 -4.08 35.37
C VAL A 373 -19.01 -4.34 33.94
N THR A 374 -20.32 -4.40 33.66
CA THR A 374 -20.85 -4.59 32.30
C THR A 374 -20.48 -3.45 31.39
N VAL A 375 -20.55 -2.18 31.87
CA VAL A 375 -20.09 -1.00 31.13
C VAL A 375 -18.60 -1.10 30.81
N LEU A 376 -17.75 -1.49 31.76
CA LEU A 376 -16.32 -1.64 31.53
C LEU A 376 -15.99 -2.72 30.47
N ILE A 377 -16.74 -3.82 30.44
CA ILE A 377 -16.55 -4.92 29.50
C ILE A 377 -17.01 -4.52 28.11
N ILE A 378 -18.25 -4.01 27.99
CA ILE A 378 -18.85 -3.75 26.66
C ILE A 378 -18.19 -2.58 25.93
N ALA A 379 -17.63 -1.64 26.68
CA ALA A 379 -16.99 -0.45 26.13
C ALA A 379 -15.60 -0.69 25.56
N CYS A 380 -15.10 -1.94 25.49
CA CYS A 380 -13.81 -2.21 24.85
C CYS A 380 -13.84 -1.79 23.37
N PRO A 381 -12.99 -0.83 22.95
CA PRO A 381 -12.96 -0.38 21.54
C PRO A 381 -12.13 -1.31 20.64
N CYS A 382 -12.27 -2.65 20.82
CA CYS A 382 -11.45 -3.65 20.13
C CYS A 382 -11.59 -3.55 18.61
N ALA A 383 -12.84 -3.38 18.13
CA ALA A 383 -13.15 -3.25 16.71
C ALA A 383 -12.61 -1.94 16.08
N LEU A 384 -12.59 -0.85 16.87
CA LEU A 384 -12.15 0.47 16.40
C LEU A 384 -10.68 0.47 15.99
N GLY A 385 -9.82 -0.19 16.77
CA GLY A 385 -8.37 -0.29 16.48
C GLY A 385 -8.04 -1.08 15.23
N LEU A 386 -8.95 -1.95 14.75
CA LEU A 386 -8.78 -2.80 13.58
C LEU A 386 -9.46 -2.26 12.33
N ALA A 387 -10.43 -1.38 12.49
CA ALA A 387 -11.29 -0.90 11.43
C ALA A 387 -10.51 -0.33 10.22
N THR A 388 -9.51 0.50 10.49
CA THR A 388 -8.68 1.15 9.48
C THR A 388 -7.56 0.25 8.96
N PRO A 389 -6.68 -0.34 9.81
CA PRO A 389 -5.55 -1.12 9.32
C PRO A 389 -5.97 -2.33 8.47
N THR A 390 -7.04 -3.03 8.86
CA THR A 390 -7.49 -4.21 8.11
C THR A 390 -8.00 -3.84 6.71
N ALA A 391 -8.76 -2.76 6.58
CA ALA A 391 -9.25 -2.30 5.29
C ALA A 391 -8.11 -1.82 4.36
N ILE A 392 -7.13 -1.10 4.92
CA ILE A 392 -5.93 -0.64 4.20
C ILE A 392 -5.10 -1.83 3.71
N MET A 393 -4.82 -2.81 4.59
CA MET A 393 -4.07 -4.01 4.19
C MET A 393 -4.74 -4.76 3.04
N VAL A 394 -6.07 -4.90 3.09
CA VAL A 394 -6.85 -5.50 2.00
C VAL A 394 -6.72 -4.68 0.72
N GLY A 395 -6.86 -3.35 0.82
CA GLY A 395 -6.76 -2.44 -0.32
C GLY A 395 -5.38 -2.48 -0.98
N ILE A 396 -4.30 -2.32 -0.18
CA ILE A 396 -2.91 -2.37 -0.68
C ILE A 396 -2.60 -3.74 -1.30
N GLY A 397 -2.99 -4.83 -0.62
CA GLY A 397 -2.74 -6.17 -1.12
C GLY A 397 -3.44 -6.45 -2.45
N ARG A 398 -4.68 -6.00 -2.58
CA ARG A 398 -5.44 -6.08 -3.83
C ARG A 398 -4.84 -5.19 -4.92
N GLY A 399 -4.45 -3.96 -4.57
CA GLY A 399 -3.76 -3.07 -5.50
C GLY A 399 -2.54 -3.73 -6.10
N ALA A 400 -1.70 -4.35 -5.27
CA ALA A 400 -0.50 -5.05 -5.71
C ALA A 400 -0.81 -6.22 -6.68
N GLU A 401 -1.89 -6.99 -6.43
CA GLU A 401 -2.35 -8.04 -7.35
C GLU A 401 -2.81 -7.48 -8.71
N GLU A 402 -3.36 -6.26 -8.73
CA GLU A 402 -3.83 -5.56 -9.93
C GLU A 402 -2.74 -4.68 -10.59
N GLY A 403 -1.48 -4.77 -10.13
CA GLY A 403 -0.37 -3.96 -10.66
C GLY A 403 -0.37 -2.50 -10.21
N LEU A 404 -1.10 -2.18 -9.13
CA LEU A 404 -1.18 -0.85 -8.52
C LEU A 404 -0.31 -0.85 -7.26
N LEU A 405 0.91 -0.35 -7.34
CA LEU A 405 1.83 -0.31 -6.22
C LEU A 405 1.60 0.95 -5.40
N VAL A 406 0.92 0.81 -4.29
CA VAL A 406 0.66 1.89 -3.33
C VAL A 406 1.79 1.90 -2.31
N ARG A 407 2.51 2.99 -2.15
CA ARG A 407 3.69 3.11 -1.27
C ARG A 407 3.33 3.42 0.17
N ASN A 408 2.21 4.09 0.40
CA ASN A 408 1.75 4.42 1.75
C ASN A 408 0.22 4.45 1.83
N ALA A 409 -0.30 4.29 3.03
CA ALA A 409 -1.74 4.31 3.29
C ALA A 409 -2.36 5.70 3.04
N GLU A 410 -1.56 6.77 3.14
CA GLU A 410 -1.94 8.15 2.86
C GLU A 410 -2.39 8.33 1.41
N ALA A 411 -1.74 7.63 0.46
CA ALA A 411 -2.12 7.68 -0.95
C ALA A 411 -3.57 7.26 -1.21
N LEU A 412 -4.04 6.21 -0.51
CA LEU A 412 -5.43 5.76 -0.61
C LEU A 412 -6.41 6.80 -0.03
N GLU A 413 -6.02 7.46 1.07
CA GLU A 413 -6.82 8.51 1.68
C GLU A 413 -6.85 9.77 0.81
N ALA A 414 -5.69 10.22 0.33
CA ALA A 414 -5.55 11.36 -0.57
C ALA A 414 -6.39 11.17 -1.85
N ALA A 415 -6.34 9.98 -2.45
CA ALA A 415 -7.11 9.66 -3.65
C ALA A 415 -8.63 9.85 -3.49
N GLY A 416 -9.15 9.68 -2.27
CA GLY A 416 -10.56 9.92 -1.97
C GLY A 416 -10.96 11.39 -1.91
N HIS A 417 -9.99 12.28 -1.79
CA HIS A 417 -10.21 13.73 -1.64
C HIS A 417 -9.75 14.53 -2.86
N VAL A 418 -9.11 13.89 -3.85
CA VAL A 418 -8.71 14.52 -5.11
C VAL A 418 -9.94 14.99 -5.87
N ASP A 419 -9.89 16.24 -6.33
CA ASP A 419 -10.86 16.86 -7.23
C ASP A 419 -10.26 17.23 -8.58
N THR A 420 -8.95 17.40 -8.66
CA THR A 420 -8.22 17.83 -9.84
C THR A 420 -7.10 16.84 -10.17
N LEU A 421 -7.12 16.34 -11.41
CA LEU A 421 -6.13 15.41 -11.94
C LEU A 421 -5.30 16.11 -13.00
N VAL A 422 -4.02 16.29 -12.76
CA VAL A 422 -3.06 16.85 -13.70
C VAL A 422 -2.30 15.70 -14.36
N LEU A 423 -2.42 15.57 -15.67
CA LEU A 423 -1.76 14.55 -16.48
C LEU A 423 -0.63 15.19 -17.28
N ASP A 424 0.57 14.67 -17.19
CA ASP A 424 1.58 14.97 -18.21
C ASP A 424 1.16 14.38 -19.56
N LYS A 425 1.60 14.99 -20.65
CA LYS A 425 1.30 14.49 -21.99
C LYS A 425 2.19 13.31 -22.33
N THR A 426 3.50 13.53 -22.32
CA THR A 426 4.50 12.62 -22.89
C THR A 426 4.73 11.40 -21.99
N GLY A 427 4.64 10.18 -22.55
CA GLY A 427 4.80 8.96 -21.76
C GLY A 427 3.62 8.62 -20.85
N THR A 428 2.66 9.55 -20.67
CA THR A 428 1.45 9.37 -19.84
C THR A 428 0.19 9.24 -20.72
N ILE A 429 -0.25 10.32 -21.37
CA ILE A 429 -1.37 10.29 -22.32
C ILE A 429 -0.95 9.64 -23.63
N THR A 430 0.31 9.85 -24.01
CA THR A 430 0.95 9.30 -25.20
C THR A 430 1.92 8.17 -24.84
N GLU A 431 2.40 7.45 -25.83
CA GLU A 431 3.32 6.31 -25.62
C GLU A 431 4.74 6.71 -25.21
N GLY A 432 5.10 8.01 -25.42
CA GLY A 432 6.46 8.50 -25.22
C GLY A 432 7.43 8.02 -26.30
N ARG A 433 6.89 7.55 -27.41
CA ARG A 433 7.64 7.07 -28.58
C ARG A 433 7.24 7.90 -29.81
N PRO A 434 8.05 8.88 -30.18
CA PRO A 434 7.78 9.66 -31.41
C PRO A 434 7.79 8.76 -32.64
N GLU A 435 6.78 8.95 -33.49
CA GLU A 435 6.64 8.27 -34.77
C GLU A 435 6.52 9.30 -35.90
N VAL A 436 7.12 9.03 -37.01
CA VAL A 436 6.95 9.82 -38.22
C VAL A 436 5.58 9.51 -38.81
N LYS A 437 4.67 10.47 -38.80
CA LYS A 437 3.32 10.33 -39.39
C LYS A 437 3.34 10.53 -40.89
N ALA A 438 4.20 11.42 -41.39
CA ALA A 438 4.40 11.62 -42.82
C ALA A 438 5.74 12.31 -43.08
N ILE A 439 6.34 12.02 -44.23
CA ILE A 439 7.44 12.79 -44.83
C ILE A 439 6.90 13.41 -46.09
N ARG A 440 6.84 14.75 -46.15
CA ARG A 440 6.39 15.52 -47.28
C ARG A 440 7.63 16.02 -48.07
N TRP A 441 7.99 15.30 -49.11
CA TRP A 441 9.09 15.69 -49.98
C TRP A 441 8.68 16.92 -50.81
N CYS A 442 9.50 17.97 -50.77
CA CYS A 442 9.26 19.25 -51.45
C CYS A 442 10.13 19.40 -52.71
N SER A 443 11.10 18.50 -52.89
CA SER A 443 11.94 18.49 -54.11
C SER A 443 11.32 17.63 -55.18
N ALA A 444 11.51 18.03 -56.45
CA ALA A 444 11.12 17.26 -57.63
C ALA A 444 11.92 15.95 -57.78
N GLU A 445 13.08 15.87 -57.16
CA GLU A 445 13.90 14.68 -57.07
C GLU A 445 13.32 13.75 -55.98
N LYS A 446 12.44 12.85 -56.41
CA LYS A 446 12.03 11.70 -55.57
C LYS A 446 13.18 10.71 -55.52
N ASP A 447 14.24 11.07 -54.84
CA ASP A 447 15.43 10.24 -54.89
C ASP A 447 15.59 9.45 -53.61
N THR A 448 15.71 8.13 -53.77
CA THR A 448 16.16 7.20 -52.73
C THR A 448 17.46 7.71 -52.11
N SER A 449 18.26 8.48 -52.85
CA SER A 449 19.51 9.11 -52.40
C SER A 449 19.27 10.12 -51.27
N LEU A 450 18.24 10.97 -51.32
CA LEU A 450 17.93 11.95 -50.27
C LEU A 450 17.49 11.27 -48.97
N ALA A 451 16.69 10.21 -49.07
CA ALA A 451 16.29 9.42 -47.94
C ALA A 451 17.51 8.75 -47.26
N THR A 452 18.44 8.24 -48.05
CA THR A 452 19.67 7.61 -47.55
C THR A 452 20.61 8.62 -46.87
N ILE A 453 20.74 9.83 -47.42
CA ILE A 453 21.49 10.93 -46.82
C ILE A 453 20.86 11.35 -45.48
N LEU A 454 19.53 11.51 -45.45
CA LEU A 454 18.81 11.85 -44.24
C LEU A 454 19.03 10.76 -43.16
N THR A 455 18.95 9.48 -43.52
CA THR A 455 19.24 8.36 -42.62
C THR A 455 20.66 8.43 -42.07
N ALA A 456 21.68 8.64 -42.95
CA ALA A 456 23.08 8.70 -42.55
C ALA A 456 23.39 9.86 -41.58
N LEU A 457 22.66 10.97 -41.70
CA LEU A 457 22.76 12.09 -40.77
C LEU A 457 22.09 11.78 -39.41
N GLU A 458 20.88 11.23 -39.44
CA GLU A 458 20.09 10.94 -38.23
C GLU A 458 20.63 9.75 -37.44
N GLU A 459 21.29 8.75 -38.07
CA GLU A 459 21.98 7.64 -37.35
C GLU A 459 23.10 8.13 -36.44
N ARG A 460 23.62 9.34 -36.63
CA ARG A 460 24.67 9.93 -35.79
C ARG A 460 24.13 10.80 -34.65
N SER A 461 22.86 11.12 -34.67
CA SER A 461 22.21 11.89 -33.60
C SER A 461 21.73 11.00 -32.49
N SER A 462 21.92 11.45 -31.26
CA SER A 462 21.36 10.81 -30.06
C SER A 462 19.93 11.28 -29.74
N HIS A 463 19.36 12.17 -30.55
CA HIS A 463 18.04 12.73 -30.31
C HIS A 463 16.93 11.69 -30.52
N PRO A 464 15.90 11.60 -29.66
CA PRO A 464 14.80 10.62 -29.77
C PRO A 464 14.06 10.68 -31.14
N LEU A 465 13.96 11.87 -31.77
CA LEU A 465 13.34 12.06 -33.07
C LEU A 465 14.15 11.41 -34.18
N ALA A 466 15.48 11.39 -34.10
CA ALA A 466 16.36 10.80 -35.08
C ALA A 466 16.07 9.31 -35.30
N GLY A 467 15.95 8.55 -34.17
CA GLY A 467 15.57 7.14 -34.24
C GLY A 467 14.19 6.90 -34.87
N ALA A 468 13.24 7.83 -34.71
CA ALA A 468 11.94 7.76 -35.37
C ALA A 468 12.05 7.96 -36.89
N ILE A 469 12.86 8.92 -37.33
CA ILE A 469 13.10 9.21 -38.73
C ILE A 469 13.79 8.02 -39.42
N VAL A 470 14.85 7.48 -38.83
CA VAL A 470 15.58 6.31 -39.34
C VAL A 470 14.65 5.10 -39.52
N ARG A 471 13.83 4.79 -38.47
CA ARG A 471 12.84 3.69 -38.54
C ARG A 471 11.80 3.91 -39.66
N ALA A 472 11.33 5.12 -39.83
CA ALA A 472 10.30 5.43 -40.82
C ALA A 472 10.83 5.37 -42.28
N LEU A 473 12.08 5.76 -42.48
CA LEU A 473 12.72 5.68 -43.79
C LEU A 473 13.02 4.24 -44.19
N GLY A 474 13.48 3.40 -43.26
CA GLY A 474 13.74 1.98 -43.50
C GLY A 474 14.77 1.67 -44.59
N VAL A 475 15.61 2.65 -44.92
CA VAL A 475 16.62 2.53 -45.99
C VAL A 475 17.99 2.24 -45.39
N SER A 476 18.77 1.42 -46.10
CA SER A 476 20.18 1.13 -45.73
C SER A 476 21.07 2.28 -46.15
N THR A 477 22.01 2.65 -45.30
CA THR A 477 23.05 3.66 -45.62
C THR A 477 24.20 3.11 -46.46
N GLN A 478 24.12 1.86 -46.92
CA GLN A 478 25.12 1.27 -47.82
C GLN A 478 25.18 2.01 -49.16
N GLY A 479 26.35 2.58 -49.44
CA GLY A 479 26.62 3.28 -50.73
C GLY A 479 26.55 4.80 -50.66
N VAL A 480 26.25 5.40 -49.51
CA VAL A 480 26.39 6.83 -49.27
C VAL A 480 27.72 7.14 -48.60
N ALA A 481 28.39 8.20 -49.01
CA ALA A 481 29.61 8.65 -48.33
C ALA A 481 29.31 9.05 -46.89
N GLU A 482 30.14 8.62 -45.98
CA GLU A 482 30.03 9.07 -44.60
C GLU A 482 30.10 10.60 -44.51
N PRO A 483 29.25 11.24 -43.66
CA PRO A 483 29.33 12.68 -43.46
C PRO A 483 30.74 13.11 -43.06
N THR A 484 31.35 14.00 -43.82
CA THR A 484 32.72 14.49 -43.61
C THR A 484 32.82 15.47 -42.46
N SER A 485 31.71 16.13 -42.09
CA SER A 485 31.54 16.90 -40.86
C SER A 485 30.13 16.65 -40.29
N PHE A 486 30.00 16.63 -38.98
CA PHE A 486 28.71 16.49 -38.29
C PHE A 486 28.72 17.38 -37.05
N ARG A 487 27.67 18.17 -36.89
CA ARG A 487 27.46 19.01 -35.71
C ARG A 487 26.00 18.99 -35.30
N GLU A 488 25.74 18.76 -34.04
CA GLU A 488 24.41 18.86 -33.44
C GLU A 488 24.34 20.12 -32.59
N GLU A 489 23.30 20.95 -32.78
CA GLU A 489 23.01 22.13 -32.00
C GLU A 489 21.77 21.88 -31.13
N ALA A 490 21.99 21.82 -29.82
CA ALA A 490 20.90 21.51 -28.88
C ALA A 490 19.71 22.47 -29.04
N GLY A 491 18.52 21.89 -29.24
CA GLY A 491 17.27 22.61 -29.39
C GLY A 491 17.09 23.26 -30.76
N ARG A 492 18.01 23.12 -31.72
CA ARG A 492 17.91 23.67 -33.08
C ARG A 492 17.86 22.61 -34.17
N GLY A 493 18.79 21.64 -34.12
CA GLY A 493 18.88 20.59 -35.12
C GLY A 493 20.31 20.10 -35.35
N LEU A 494 20.52 19.41 -36.44
CA LEU A 494 21.82 18.88 -36.85
C LEU A 494 22.24 19.43 -38.23
N GLU A 495 23.55 19.53 -38.42
CA GLU A 495 24.19 19.90 -39.67
C GLU A 495 25.25 18.86 -40.02
N GLY A 496 25.29 18.48 -41.30
CA GLY A 496 26.33 17.58 -41.77
C GLY A 496 26.66 17.82 -43.25
N VAL A 497 27.90 17.46 -43.65
CA VAL A 497 28.36 17.58 -45.02
C VAL A 497 28.51 16.19 -45.63
N VAL A 498 27.77 15.90 -46.70
CA VAL A 498 27.81 14.65 -47.44
C VAL A 498 28.14 14.99 -48.91
N ASP A 499 29.16 14.35 -49.47
CA ASP A 499 29.63 14.60 -50.84
C ASP A 499 29.89 16.10 -51.17
N GLY A 500 30.40 16.85 -50.18
CA GLY A 500 30.68 18.28 -50.30
C GLY A 500 29.47 19.21 -50.24
N VAL A 501 28.26 18.65 -50.02
CA VAL A 501 27.01 19.41 -49.87
C VAL A 501 26.64 19.49 -48.38
N THR A 502 26.33 20.71 -47.92
CA THR A 502 25.86 20.91 -46.55
C THR A 502 24.36 20.67 -46.45
N TYR A 503 23.98 19.83 -45.47
CA TYR A 503 22.59 19.53 -45.15
C TYR A 503 22.28 19.94 -43.71
N ARG A 504 21.06 20.39 -43.46
CA ARG A 504 20.53 20.63 -42.14
C ARG A 504 19.20 19.91 -41.89
N VAL A 505 19.04 19.37 -40.71
CA VAL A 505 17.76 18.83 -40.22
C VAL A 505 17.42 19.47 -38.90
N GLY A 506 16.19 19.97 -38.74
CA GLY A 506 15.79 20.59 -37.47
C GLY A 506 14.68 21.62 -37.59
N GLN A 507 14.70 22.55 -36.65
CA GLN A 507 13.70 23.61 -36.55
C GLN A 507 13.73 24.56 -37.74
N ARG A 508 12.57 25.16 -38.03
CA ARG A 508 12.38 26.10 -39.14
C ARG A 508 13.47 27.18 -39.22
N ALA A 509 13.68 27.92 -38.12
CA ALA A 509 14.66 29.02 -38.11
C ALA A 509 16.08 28.54 -38.43
N PHE A 510 16.50 27.38 -37.95
CA PHE A 510 17.82 26.79 -38.17
C PHE A 510 18.00 26.37 -39.64
N VAL A 511 16.95 25.85 -40.25
CA VAL A 511 16.98 25.38 -41.63
C VAL A 511 16.90 26.56 -42.62
N GLU A 512 16.07 27.59 -42.34
CA GLU A 512 15.95 28.79 -43.16
C GLU A 512 17.26 29.59 -43.29
N GLU A 513 18.16 29.51 -42.30
CA GLU A 513 19.50 30.12 -42.42
C GLU A 513 20.35 29.52 -43.55
N LEU A 514 20.10 28.24 -43.92
CA LEU A 514 20.82 27.55 -44.99
C LEU A 514 20.05 27.57 -46.32
N SER A 515 18.75 27.31 -46.26
CA SER A 515 17.90 27.15 -47.46
C SER A 515 17.31 28.47 -47.98
N GLY A 516 17.29 29.52 -47.17
CA GLY A 516 16.53 30.72 -47.45
C GLY A 516 15.03 30.54 -47.20
N ALA A 517 14.19 31.32 -47.91
CA ALA A 517 12.74 31.28 -47.75
C ALA A 517 12.14 29.93 -48.19
N LEU A 518 11.17 29.47 -47.39
CA LEU A 518 10.47 28.22 -47.65
C LEU A 518 9.63 28.26 -48.93
N SER A 519 9.58 27.14 -49.66
CA SER A 519 8.68 26.98 -50.78
C SER A 519 7.21 26.97 -50.34
N ALA A 520 6.28 27.29 -51.27
CA ALA A 520 4.85 27.22 -50.97
C ALA A 520 4.39 25.83 -50.57
N GLU A 521 5.03 24.77 -51.06
CA GLU A 521 4.76 23.39 -50.70
C GLU A 521 5.23 23.07 -49.26
N ALA A 522 6.44 23.54 -48.91
CA ALA A 522 6.98 23.36 -47.55
C ALA A 522 6.13 24.14 -46.52
N LEU A 523 5.69 25.35 -46.82
CA LEU A 523 4.80 26.14 -45.97
C LEU A 523 3.46 25.42 -45.75
N LYS A 524 2.86 24.90 -46.84
CA LYS A 524 1.60 24.14 -46.73
C LYS A 524 1.76 22.88 -45.90
N ALA A 525 2.85 22.16 -46.06
CA ALA A 525 3.13 20.97 -45.26
C ALA A 525 3.37 21.29 -43.77
N LEU A 526 4.03 22.41 -43.47
CA LEU A 526 4.20 22.93 -42.12
C LEU A 526 2.86 23.28 -41.45
N GLU A 527 2.01 24.03 -42.15
CA GLU A 527 0.67 24.39 -41.68
C GLU A 527 -0.21 23.16 -41.45
N GLU A 528 -0.12 22.15 -42.31
CA GLU A 528 -0.81 20.86 -42.14
C GLU A 528 -0.31 20.14 -40.89
N GLY A 529 1.01 20.11 -40.67
CA GLY A 529 1.64 19.53 -39.50
C GLY A 529 1.23 20.23 -38.20
N GLU A 530 1.31 21.56 -38.18
CA GLU A 530 0.92 22.37 -37.03
C GLU A 530 -0.56 22.21 -36.68
N ARG A 531 -1.46 22.14 -37.68
CA ARG A 531 -2.89 21.87 -37.46
C ARG A 531 -3.16 20.46 -36.93
N SER A 532 -2.36 19.48 -37.37
CA SER A 532 -2.48 18.09 -36.88
C SER A 532 -1.82 17.86 -35.52
N GLY A 533 -1.16 18.87 -34.96
CA GLY A 533 -0.43 18.76 -33.68
C GLY A 533 0.89 18.01 -33.78
N ALA A 534 1.45 17.84 -34.98
CA ALA A 534 2.74 17.20 -35.14
C ALA A 534 3.90 18.20 -34.95
N THR A 535 4.99 17.69 -34.40
CA THR A 535 6.28 18.40 -34.41
C THR A 535 6.84 18.32 -35.81
N CYS A 536 7.15 19.49 -36.41
CA CYS A 536 7.69 19.57 -37.74
C CYS A 536 9.21 19.72 -37.69
N SER A 537 9.93 18.79 -38.29
CA SER A 537 11.36 18.89 -38.57
C SER A 537 11.56 19.08 -40.06
N LEU A 538 12.40 20.03 -40.45
CA LEU A 538 12.70 20.28 -41.86
C LEU A 538 14.05 19.67 -42.22
N PHE A 539 14.15 19.13 -43.44
CA PHE A 539 15.39 18.69 -44.06
C PHE A 539 15.70 19.55 -45.26
N ALA A 540 16.90 20.13 -45.31
CA ALA A 540 17.30 21.05 -46.37
C ALA A 540 18.78 20.93 -46.76
N ARG A 541 19.08 21.42 -47.98
CA ARG A 541 20.43 21.72 -48.44
C ARG A 541 20.53 23.22 -48.79
N SER A 542 21.73 23.70 -49.11
CA SER A 542 21.91 25.11 -49.51
C SER A 542 20.92 25.52 -50.58
N GLY A 543 20.08 26.52 -50.28
CA GLY A 543 19.12 27.12 -51.19
C GLY A 543 17.80 26.38 -51.38
N GLU A 544 17.57 25.21 -50.77
CA GLU A 544 16.36 24.43 -51.00
C GLU A 544 15.95 23.58 -49.75
N VAL A 545 14.65 23.61 -49.43
CA VAL A 545 14.05 22.66 -48.49
C VAL A 545 13.62 21.41 -49.24
N LEU A 546 14.16 20.27 -48.80
CA LEU A 546 13.99 18.97 -49.46
C LEU A 546 12.79 18.20 -48.92
N ALA A 547 12.53 18.28 -47.62
CA ALA A 547 11.39 17.61 -46.99
C ALA A 547 10.93 18.31 -45.70
N VAL A 548 9.65 18.13 -45.39
CA VAL A 548 9.03 18.43 -44.10
C VAL A 548 8.64 17.10 -43.45
N ILE A 549 9.19 16.80 -42.27
CA ILE A 549 9.00 15.58 -41.54
C ILE A 549 8.02 15.85 -40.41
N LEU A 550 6.85 15.21 -40.45
CA LEU A 550 5.80 15.35 -39.45
C LEU A 550 5.92 14.23 -38.42
N ILE A 551 6.26 14.59 -37.20
CA ILE A 551 6.52 13.65 -36.13
C ILE A 551 5.51 13.91 -35.01
N ALA A 552 4.82 12.87 -34.56
CA ALA A 552 3.90 12.99 -33.44
C ALA A 552 4.09 11.80 -32.47
N ASP A 553 3.90 12.07 -31.19
CA ASP A 553 3.83 11.02 -30.20
C ASP A 553 2.43 10.40 -30.24
N THR A 554 2.37 9.08 -30.32
CA THR A 554 1.10 8.37 -30.53
C THR A 554 0.28 8.40 -29.23
N ILE A 555 -0.97 8.88 -29.31
CA ILE A 555 -1.93 8.82 -28.21
C ILE A 555 -2.24 7.35 -27.91
N ARG A 556 -2.15 6.93 -26.66
CA ARG A 556 -2.52 5.57 -26.26
C ARG A 556 -3.99 5.30 -26.55
N ALA A 557 -4.30 4.14 -27.08
CA ALA A 557 -5.67 3.77 -27.51
C ALA A 557 -6.72 3.90 -26.39
N THR A 558 -6.31 3.73 -25.15
CA THR A 558 -7.19 3.74 -23.97
C THR A 558 -7.32 5.11 -23.31
N SER A 559 -6.51 6.11 -23.70
CA SER A 559 -6.45 7.42 -23.03
C SER A 559 -7.78 8.17 -23.03
N ALA A 560 -8.45 8.24 -24.18
CA ALA A 560 -9.72 8.96 -24.29
C ALA A 560 -10.82 8.34 -23.43
N GLU A 561 -10.94 7.00 -23.43
CA GLU A 561 -11.92 6.27 -22.61
C GLU A 561 -11.64 6.44 -21.11
N ALA A 562 -10.38 6.31 -20.68
CA ALA A 562 -9.97 6.49 -19.30
C ALA A 562 -10.24 7.92 -18.81
N ILE A 563 -9.90 8.94 -19.59
CA ILE A 563 -10.16 10.35 -19.26
C ILE A 563 -11.65 10.62 -19.16
N ALA A 564 -12.46 10.11 -20.09
CA ALA A 564 -13.92 10.26 -20.02
C ALA A 564 -14.51 9.62 -18.75
N SER A 565 -14.04 8.43 -18.37
CA SER A 565 -14.46 7.75 -17.13
C SER A 565 -14.07 8.54 -15.88
N LEU A 566 -12.85 9.10 -15.82
CA LEU A 566 -12.38 9.91 -14.69
C LEU A 566 -13.18 11.21 -14.57
N ARG A 567 -13.49 11.88 -15.69
CA ARG A 567 -14.37 13.07 -15.72
C ARG A 567 -15.80 12.74 -15.28
N ALA A 568 -16.34 11.60 -15.71
CA ALA A 568 -17.66 11.14 -15.27
C ALA A 568 -17.74 10.90 -13.76
N ARG A 569 -16.61 10.66 -13.09
CA ARG A 569 -16.50 10.56 -11.62
C ARG A 569 -16.43 11.91 -10.91
N GLY A 570 -16.43 13.02 -11.64
CA GLY A 570 -16.39 14.37 -11.11
C GLY A 570 -14.99 14.96 -10.98
N LEU A 571 -13.95 14.32 -11.53
CA LEU A 571 -12.59 14.87 -11.54
C LEU A 571 -12.44 15.89 -12.66
N GLU A 572 -11.84 17.04 -12.35
CA GLU A 572 -11.34 17.97 -13.35
C GLU A 572 -10.01 17.42 -13.91
N VAL A 573 -9.96 17.06 -15.19
CA VAL A 573 -8.76 16.51 -15.81
C VAL A 573 -8.05 17.59 -16.63
N ILE A 574 -6.83 17.94 -16.23
CA ILE A 574 -5.99 18.97 -16.84
C ILE A 574 -4.80 18.28 -17.51
N MET A 575 -4.56 18.55 -18.77
CA MET A 575 -3.33 18.13 -19.46
C MET A 575 -2.28 19.24 -19.34
N LEU A 576 -1.08 18.88 -18.92
CA LEU A 576 0.07 19.76 -18.77
C LEU A 576 1.18 19.32 -19.75
N THR A 577 1.68 20.24 -20.59
CA THR A 577 2.70 19.89 -21.58
C THR A 577 3.63 21.05 -21.87
N GLY A 578 4.88 20.71 -22.26
CA GLY A 578 5.84 21.68 -22.81
C GLY A 578 5.65 21.99 -24.28
N ASP A 579 4.73 21.30 -24.96
CA ASP A 579 4.45 21.53 -26.37
C ASP A 579 3.79 22.89 -26.62
N GLY A 580 3.91 23.37 -27.87
CA GLY A 580 3.23 24.59 -28.30
C GLY A 580 1.71 24.44 -28.35
N PRO A 581 0.98 25.60 -28.38
CA PRO A 581 -0.48 25.65 -28.24
C PRO A 581 -1.27 24.78 -29.21
N SER A 582 -0.83 24.69 -30.49
CA SER A 582 -1.53 23.94 -31.54
C SER A 582 -1.47 22.43 -31.27
N ALA A 583 -0.28 21.90 -30.98
CA ALA A 583 -0.07 20.48 -30.65
C ALA A 583 -0.80 20.08 -29.37
N ALA A 584 -0.71 20.92 -28.34
CA ALA A 584 -1.36 20.67 -27.06
C ALA A 584 -2.90 20.62 -27.20
N ARG A 585 -3.51 21.55 -27.96
CA ARG A 585 -4.95 21.57 -28.24
C ARG A 585 -5.42 20.34 -28.99
N ALA A 586 -4.69 19.96 -30.06
CA ALA A 586 -5.05 18.80 -30.87
C ALA A 586 -5.13 17.52 -30.03
N VAL A 587 -4.14 17.28 -29.16
CA VAL A 587 -4.14 16.14 -28.26
C VAL A 587 -5.25 16.28 -27.21
N GLY A 588 -5.40 17.45 -26.60
CA GLY A 588 -6.42 17.70 -25.56
C GLY A 588 -7.85 17.47 -26.05
N GLU A 589 -8.16 17.92 -27.27
CA GLU A 589 -9.45 17.68 -27.94
C GLU A 589 -9.65 16.20 -28.27
N ALA A 590 -8.62 15.52 -28.79
CA ALA A 590 -8.70 14.11 -29.14
C ALA A 590 -8.96 13.20 -27.93
N VAL A 591 -8.42 13.54 -26.75
CA VAL A 591 -8.60 12.74 -25.53
C VAL A 591 -9.70 13.28 -24.61
N GLY A 592 -10.21 14.48 -24.88
CA GLY A 592 -11.34 15.07 -24.17
C GLY A 592 -11.03 15.54 -22.74
N VAL A 593 -9.85 16.13 -22.49
CA VAL A 593 -9.51 16.72 -21.18
C VAL A 593 -10.37 17.97 -20.89
N SER A 594 -10.49 18.35 -19.62
CA SER A 594 -11.25 19.52 -19.21
C SER A 594 -10.54 20.83 -19.53
N ARG A 595 -9.20 20.84 -19.43
CA ARG A 595 -8.35 21.99 -19.64
C ARG A 595 -6.98 21.55 -20.18
N VAL A 596 -6.41 22.37 -21.06
CA VAL A 596 -5.04 22.20 -21.58
C VAL A 596 -4.19 23.38 -21.11
N VAL A 597 -2.98 23.08 -20.65
CA VAL A 597 -1.96 24.06 -20.29
C VAL A 597 -0.70 23.71 -21.07
N ASP A 598 -0.37 24.56 -22.02
CA ASP A 598 0.71 24.39 -22.99
C ASP A 598 1.96 25.21 -22.63
N SER A 599 3.07 24.94 -23.31
CA SER A 599 4.32 25.70 -23.24
C SER A 599 4.93 25.81 -21.84
N VAL A 600 4.66 24.81 -20.96
CA VAL A 600 5.11 24.78 -19.56
C VAL A 600 6.47 24.13 -19.45
N ARG A 601 7.44 24.83 -18.89
CA ARG A 601 8.79 24.29 -18.63
C ARG A 601 8.77 23.30 -17.45
N PRO A 602 9.71 22.35 -17.39
CA PRO A 602 9.75 21.39 -16.27
C PRO A 602 9.75 22.04 -14.88
N GLU A 603 10.46 23.14 -14.68
CA GLU A 603 10.52 23.87 -13.42
C GLU A 603 9.19 24.54 -13.06
N GLU A 604 8.40 24.92 -14.05
CA GLU A 604 7.12 25.63 -13.88
C GLU A 604 5.97 24.68 -13.53
N LYS A 605 6.10 23.36 -13.85
CA LYS A 605 5.08 22.36 -13.55
C LYS A 605 4.76 22.28 -12.05
N ALA A 606 5.78 22.33 -11.20
CA ALA A 606 5.61 22.34 -9.75
C ALA A 606 4.87 23.59 -9.26
N ALA A 607 5.19 24.76 -9.81
CA ALA A 607 4.54 26.02 -9.48
C ALA A 607 3.06 26.01 -9.92
N PHE A 608 2.74 25.39 -11.04
CA PHE A 608 1.36 25.22 -11.50
C PHE A 608 0.54 24.37 -10.53
N VAL A 609 1.08 23.22 -10.08
CA VAL A 609 0.43 22.38 -9.05
C VAL A 609 0.22 23.15 -7.76
N GLU A 610 1.23 23.91 -7.31
CA GLU A 610 1.12 24.74 -6.11
C GLU A 610 0.08 25.85 -6.27
N GLY A 611 -0.07 26.42 -7.46
CA GLY A 611 -1.10 27.41 -7.79
C GLY A 611 -2.50 26.83 -7.58
N LEU A 612 -2.78 25.65 -8.11
CA LEU A 612 -4.05 24.95 -7.92
C LEU A 612 -4.34 24.64 -6.44
N GLN A 613 -3.30 24.22 -5.70
CA GLN A 613 -3.44 23.97 -4.25
C GLN A 613 -3.77 25.25 -3.46
N LYS A 614 -3.18 26.39 -3.84
CA LYS A 614 -3.52 27.72 -3.24
C LYS A 614 -4.96 28.16 -3.53
N GLU A 615 -5.54 27.68 -4.63
CA GLU A 615 -6.97 27.85 -4.96
C GLU A 615 -7.88 26.92 -4.14
N GLY A 616 -7.31 26.09 -3.27
CA GLY A 616 -8.04 25.12 -2.43
C GLY A 616 -8.32 23.79 -3.10
N ARG A 617 -7.71 23.52 -4.26
CA ARG A 617 -7.87 22.26 -4.98
C ARG A 617 -7.02 21.15 -4.37
N ARG A 618 -7.50 19.92 -4.42
CA ARG A 618 -6.76 18.71 -4.07
C ARG A 618 -6.25 18.05 -5.35
N VAL A 619 -4.96 18.16 -5.57
CA VAL A 619 -4.32 17.87 -6.84
C VAL A 619 -3.65 16.50 -6.83
N ALA A 620 -4.03 15.63 -7.78
CA ALA A 620 -3.23 14.47 -8.16
C ALA A 620 -2.40 14.81 -9.39
N MET A 621 -1.10 14.50 -9.36
CA MET A 621 -0.19 14.61 -10.52
C MET A 621 0.19 13.21 -11.01
N VAL A 622 0.06 13.00 -12.33
CA VAL A 622 0.45 11.77 -13.02
C VAL A 622 1.50 12.09 -14.08
N GLY A 623 2.60 11.39 -14.02
CA GLY A 623 3.72 11.58 -14.95
C GLY A 623 4.64 10.37 -15.04
N ASP A 624 5.65 10.44 -15.91
CA ASP A 624 6.70 9.44 -16.07
C ASP A 624 7.89 9.66 -15.11
N GLY A 625 7.95 10.83 -14.46
CA GLY A 625 8.91 11.22 -13.44
C GLY A 625 10.30 11.63 -13.93
N ILE A 626 10.57 11.60 -15.22
CA ILE A 626 11.86 12.08 -15.74
C ILE A 626 11.88 13.62 -15.69
N ASN A 627 10.80 14.25 -16.16
CA ASN A 627 10.66 15.70 -16.23
C ASN A 627 9.71 16.27 -15.17
N ASP A 628 8.99 15.42 -14.44
CA ASP A 628 7.88 15.77 -13.56
C ASP A 628 8.15 15.54 -12.07
N ALA A 629 9.37 15.11 -11.72
CA ALA A 629 9.70 14.73 -10.34
C ALA A 629 9.37 15.82 -9.30
N ALA A 630 9.62 17.09 -9.64
CA ALA A 630 9.31 18.22 -8.75
C ALA A 630 7.79 18.43 -8.60
N ALA A 631 7.01 18.28 -9.70
CA ALA A 631 5.56 18.40 -9.69
C ALA A 631 4.91 17.22 -8.93
N LEU A 632 5.40 16.00 -9.15
CA LEU A 632 5.00 14.81 -8.42
C LEU A 632 5.23 14.97 -6.92
N ALA A 633 6.42 15.45 -6.50
CA ALA A 633 6.73 15.67 -5.10
C ALA A 633 5.86 16.74 -4.42
N ARG A 634 5.31 17.69 -5.21
CA ARG A 634 4.49 18.79 -4.69
C ARG A 634 3.01 18.43 -4.59
N ALA A 635 2.50 17.53 -5.41
CA ALA A 635 1.09 17.13 -5.46
C ALA A 635 0.60 16.48 -4.16
N ASP A 636 -0.70 16.62 -3.84
CA ASP A 636 -1.34 15.92 -2.72
C ASP A 636 -1.34 14.40 -2.94
N LEU A 637 -1.36 13.98 -4.20
CA LEU A 637 -1.23 12.59 -4.61
C LEU A 637 -0.32 12.51 -5.84
N SER A 638 0.81 11.80 -5.73
CA SER A 638 1.71 11.56 -6.85
C SER A 638 1.56 10.15 -7.39
N ILE A 639 1.44 10.04 -8.71
CA ILE A 639 1.24 8.78 -9.42
C ILE A 639 2.26 8.69 -10.56
N ALA A 640 3.12 7.67 -10.53
CA ALA A 640 4.07 7.38 -11.58
C ALA A 640 3.52 6.30 -12.53
N MET A 641 3.76 6.47 -13.83
CA MET A 641 3.47 5.46 -14.85
C MET A 641 4.57 4.41 -14.90
N GLY A 642 4.23 3.16 -15.20
CA GLY A 642 5.15 2.01 -15.17
C GLY A 642 6.31 2.06 -16.19
N SER A 643 6.21 2.93 -17.20
CA SER A 643 7.29 3.26 -18.13
C SER A 643 8.24 4.35 -17.59
N GLY A 644 7.98 4.88 -16.40
CA GLY A 644 8.75 5.96 -15.81
C GLY A 644 10.13 5.52 -15.29
N SER A 645 10.96 6.52 -14.97
CA SER A 645 12.29 6.30 -14.41
C SER A 645 12.24 5.62 -13.04
N ASP A 646 13.30 4.89 -12.67
CA ASP A 646 13.47 4.31 -11.32
C ASP A 646 13.29 5.37 -10.22
N LEU A 647 13.74 6.60 -10.47
CA LEU A 647 13.58 7.74 -9.55
C LEU A 647 12.10 8.11 -9.34
N ALA A 648 11.27 8.06 -10.39
CA ALA A 648 9.85 8.31 -10.28
C ALA A 648 9.14 7.24 -9.45
N MET A 649 9.51 5.98 -9.68
CA MET A 649 8.98 4.86 -8.92
C MET A 649 9.36 4.95 -7.44
N GLU A 650 10.53 5.50 -7.12
CA GLU A 650 10.98 5.69 -5.74
C GLU A 650 10.35 6.91 -5.04
N THR A 651 9.91 7.92 -5.77
CA THR A 651 9.38 9.17 -5.20
C THR A 651 7.87 9.24 -5.17
N ALA A 652 7.18 8.61 -6.13
CA ALA A 652 5.72 8.65 -6.20
C ALA A 652 5.05 7.86 -5.07
N MET A 653 3.89 8.35 -4.63
CA MET A 653 3.03 7.68 -3.64
C MET A 653 2.36 6.43 -4.21
N VAL A 654 2.13 6.42 -5.53
CA VAL A 654 1.54 5.30 -6.26
C VAL A 654 2.32 5.08 -7.55
N THR A 655 2.61 3.82 -7.87
CA THR A 655 3.20 3.44 -9.15
C THR A 655 2.23 2.49 -9.87
N LEU A 656 1.82 2.88 -11.08
CA LEU A 656 1.04 2.04 -11.96
C LEU A 656 2.02 1.22 -12.80
N ARG A 657 1.98 -0.10 -12.70
CA ARG A 657 2.92 -0.97 -13.43
C ARG A 657 2.60 -1.06 -14.92
N SER A 658 1.31 -1.03 -15.25
CA SER A 658 0.86 -0.88 -16.62
C SER A 658 1.00 0.56 -17.08
N SER A 659 1.43 0.74 -18.31
CA SER A 659 1.41 2.05 -18.98
C SER A 659 0.01 2.47 -19.43
N ASP A 660 -1.03 1.67 -19.16
CA ASP A 660 -2.42 1.95 -19.53
C ASP A 660 -3.08 2.90 -18.51
N LEU A 661 -3.64 4.01 -18.97
CA LEU A 661 -4.40 4.96 -18.16
C LEU A 661 -5.65 4.37 -17.50
N LYS A 662 -6.18 3.23 -17.98
CA LYS A 662 -7.24 2.48 -17.29
C LYS A 662 -6.80 2.01 -15.89
N ALA A 663 -5.50 1.88 -15.63
CA ALA A 663 -4.98 1.60 -14.29
C ALA A 663 -5.30 2.72 -13.30
N LEU A 664 -5.35 3.99 -13.74
CA LEU A 664 -5.81 5.12 -12.90
C LEU A 664 -7.26 4.94 -12.46
N GLU A 665 -8.11 4.52 -13.38
CA GLU A 665 -9.52 4.28 -13.06
C GLU A 665 -9.67 3.17 -12.01
N ARG A 666 -8.92 2.08 -12.16
CA ARG A 666 -8.87 0.97 -11.18
C ARG A 666 -8.34 1.46 -9.84
N PHE A 667 -7.29 2.28 -9.84
CA PHE A 667 -6.73 2.85 -8.61
C PHE A 667 -7.73 3.73 -7.85
N PHE A 668 -8.38 4.69 -8.51
CA PHE A 668 -9.40 5.52 -7.86
C PHE A 668 -10.60 4.71 -7.37
N HIS A 669 -10.99 3.66 -8.10
CA HIS A 669 -12.03 2.74 -7.65
C HIS A 669 -11.62 1.97 -6.39
N LEU A 670 -10.40 1.44 -6.38
CA LEU A 670 -9.82 0.74 -5.23
C LEU A 670 -9.74 1.64 -4.00
N ALA A 671 -9.22 2.86 -4.15
CA ALA A 671 -9.10 3.84 -3.09
C ALA A 671 -10.48 4.18 -2.49
N ARG A 672 -11.47 4.47 -3.35
CA ARG A 672 -12.84 4.78 -2.92
C ARG A 672 -13.50 3.61 -2.18
N THR A 673 -13.32 2.40 -2.68
CA THR A 673 -13.86 1.18 -2.05
C THR A 673 -13.22 0.94 -0.69
N THR A 674 -11.90 1.13 -0.58
CA THR A 674 -11.15 1.00 0.67
C THR A 674 -11.61 2.04 1.69
N LEU A 675 -11.71 3.31 1.31
CA LEU A 675 -12.20 4.37 2.19
C LEU A 675 -13.64 4.14 2.65
N ARG A 676 -14.53 3.73 1.74
CA ARG A 676 -15.90 3.38 2.10
C ARG A 676 -15.94 2.25 3.13
N THR A 677 -15.09 1.25 2.97
CA THR A 677 -14.96 0.14 3.93
C THR A 677 -14.46 0.64 5.28
N ILE A 678 -13.47 1.55 5.31
CA ILE A 678 -12.98 2.18 6.54
C ILE A 678 -14.13 2.91 7.25
N HIS A 679 -14.86 3.78 6.56
CA HIS A 679 -15.98 4.51 7.15
C HIS A 679 -17.08 3.60 7.67
N GLN A 680 -17.44 2.53 6.93
CA GLN A 680 -18.40 1.52 7.39
C GLN A 680 -17.91 0.81 8.65
N ASN A 681 -16.64 0.40 8.68
CA ASN A 681 -16.05 -0.26 9.83
C ASN A 681 -16.05 0.65 11.07
N LEU A 682 -15.66 1.91 10.91
CA LEU A 682 -15.68 2.90 11.98
C LEU A 682 -17.10 3.17 12.49
N PHE A 683 -18.05 3.31 11.58
CA PHE A 683 -19.47 3.48 11.94
C PHE A 683 -19.95 2.31 12.79
N TRP A 684 -19.76 1.07 12.34
CA TRP A 684 -20.19 -0.10 13.11
C TRP A 684 -19.46 -0.23 14.44
N ALA A 685 -18.14 0.01 14.46
CA ALA A 685 -17.36 -0.03 15.70
C ALA A 685 -17.83 0.99 16.75
N CYS A 686 -18.30 2.17 16.32
CA CYS A 686 -18.80 3.22 17.21
C CYS A 686 -20.26 2.99 17.63
N ILE A 687 -21.15 2.62 16.71
CA ILE A 687 -22.59 2.54 16.97
C ILE A 687 -22.92 1.41 17.95
N TYR A 688 -22.20 0.26 17.88
CA TYR A 688 -22.36 -0.81 18.86
C TYR A 688 -22.12 -0.31 20.28
N ASN A 689 -21.03 0.42 20.50
CA ASN A 689 -20.69 0.93 21.84
C ASN A 689 -21.66 2.03 22.27
N LEU A 690 -22.09 2.93 21.36
CA LEU A 690 -23.02 4.01 21.65
C LEU A 690 -24.37 3.50 22.15
N ILE A 691 -24.86 2.39 21.57
CA ILE A 691 -26.14 1.78 21.98
C ILE A 691 -25.93 0.89 23.21
N ALA A 692 -24.86 0.13 23.25
CA ALA A 692 -24.67 -0.90 24.27
C ALA A 692 -24.29 -0.32 25.65
N ILE A 693 -23.56 0.80 25.72
CA ILE A 693 -23.16 1.42 26.99
C ILE A 693 -24.37 1.88 27.81
N PRO A 694 -25.36 2.62 27.30
CA PRO A 694 -26.56 2.96 28.05
C PRO A 694 -27.37 1.72 28.52
N VAL A 695 -27.44 0.70 27.66
CA VAL A 695 -28.13 -0.56 28.03
C VAL A 695 -27.39 -1.25 29.18
N ALA A 696 -26.05 -1.32 29.13
CA ALA A 696 -25.20 -1.87 30.18
C ALA A 696 -25.31 -1.06 31.50
N ALA A 697 -25.42 0.27 31.39
CA ALA A 697 -25.64 1.15 32.54
C ALA A 697 -27.02 0.97 33.18
N GLY A 698 -27.92 0.20 32.57
CA GLY A 698 -29.25 -0.12 33.12
C GLY A 698 -30.37 0.85 32.77
N VAL A 699 -30.21 1.66 31.68
CA VAL A 699 -31.26 2.61 31.23
C VAL A 699 -32.57 1.89 30.88
N LEU A 700 -32.52 0.63 30.45
CA LEU A 700 -33.71 -0.18 30.15
C LEU A 700 -34.32 -0.85 31.36
N TYR A 701 -33.63 -0.92 32.51
CA TYR A 701 -34.09 -1.63 33.70
C TYR A 701 -35.45 -1.16 34.23
N PRO A 702 -35.76 0.15 34.29
CA PRO A 702 -37.07 0.64 34.74
C PRO A 702 -38.25 0.13 33.91
N PHE A 703 -37.98 -0.25 32.64
CA PHE A 703 -39.01 -0.71 31.71
C PHE A 703 -39.07 -2.22 31.60
N THR A 704 -37.94 -2.91 31.75
CA THR A 704 -37.82 -4.37 31.48
C THR A 704 -37.58 -5.18 32.72
N GLY A 705 -37.13 -4.56 33.82
CA GLY A 705 -36.66 -5.26 35.05
C GLY A 705 -35.40 -6.09 34.84
N TYR A 706 -34.69 -5.92 33.70
CA TYR A 706 -33.56 -6.75 33.33
C TYR A 706 -32.27 -5.89 33.17
N LEU A 707 -31.20 -6.32 33.84
CA LEU A 707 -29.86 -5.78 33.67
C LEU A 707 -29.06 -6.65 32.70
N LEU A 708 -28.31 -6.02 31.84
CA LEU A 708 -27.42 -6.75 30.90
C LEU A 708 -26.33 -7.50 31.69
N ASN A 709 -26.27 -8.81 31.50
CA ASN A 709 -25.25 -9.64 32.13
C ASN A 709 -23.86 -9.36 31.53
N PRO A 710 -22.79 -9.23 32.34
CA PRO A 710 -21.40 -9.04 31.88
C PRO A 710 -20.93 -10.09 30.87
N MET A 711 -21.40 -11.32 30.96
CA MET A 711 -21.08 -12.39 30.02
C MET A 711 -21.66 -12.09 28.62
N LEU A 712 -22.92 -11.64 28.53
CA LEU A 712 -23.54 -11.24 27.26
C LEU A 712 -22.82 -10.02 26.65
N ALA A 713 -22.40 -9.08 27.47
CA ALA A 713 -21.62 -7.93 27.05
C ALA A 713 -20.29 -8.35 26.38
N GLY A 714 -19.57 -9.32 26.94
CA GLY A 714 -18.37 -9.89 26.36
C GLY A 714 -18.60 -10.57 25.00
N GLY A 715 -19.72 -11.30 24.87
CA GLY A 715 -20.15 -11.92 23.60
C GLY A 715 -20.47 -10.88 22.52
N LEU A 716 -21.20 -9.83 22.85
CA LEU A 716 -21.52 -8.73 21.94
C LEU A 716 -20.27 -7.98 21.46
N MET A 717 -19.32 -7.74 22.36
CA MET A 717 -18.02 -7.14 22.01
C MET A 717 -17.25 -7.99 20.98
N MET A 718 -17.22 -9.31 21.15
CA MET A 718 -16.59 -10.22 20.20
C MET A 718 -17.28 -10.15 18.82
N LEU A 719 -18.62 -10.12 18.77
CA LEU A 719 -19.38 -10.00 17.52
C LEU A 719 -19.09 -8.68 16.80
N SER A 720 -18.93 -7.57 17.53
CA SER A 720 -18.54 -6.28 16.95
C SER A 720 -17.21 -6.38 16.20
N SER A 721 -16.19 -6.98 16.83
CA SER A 721 -14.88 -7.17 16.19
C SER A 721 -14.96 -8.07 14.96
N LEU A 722 -15.74 -9.16 15.03
CA LEU A 722 -15.94 -10.08 13.91
C LEU A 722 -16.64 -9.41 12.74
N SER A 723 -17.62 -8.52 12.98
CA SER A 723 -18.36 -7.80 11.94
C SER A 723 -17.43 -6.89 11.13
N VAL A 724 -16.55 -6.13 11.77
CA VAL A 724 -15.57 -5.23 11.14
C VAL A 724 -14.59 -6.01 10.25
N VAL A 725 -14.05 -7.10 10.78
CA VAL A 725 -13.13 -7.95 10.03
C VAL A 725 -13.81 -8.61 8.83
N THR A 726 -15.02 -9.13 9.04
CA THR A 726 -15.79 -9.77 7.96
C THR A 726 -16.14 -8.76 6.86
N ASN A 727 -16.53 -7.54 7.21
CA ASN A 727 -16.80 -6.48 6.23
C ASN A 727 -15.55 -6.16 5.39
N SER A 728 -14.38 -6.04 6.03
CA SER A 728 -13.11 -5.81 5.32
C SER A 728 -12.75 -6.96 4.36
N LEU A 729 -12.97 -8.22 4.77
CA LEU A 729 -12.73 -9.38 3.91
C LEU A 729 -13.75 -9.52 2.77
N LEU A 730 -15.02 -9.14 3.01
CA LEU A 730 -16.05 -9.13 1.97
C LEU A 730 -15.80 -8.03 0.94
N SER A 731 -15.25 -6.88 1.33
CA SER A 731 -14.89 -5.81 0.40
C SER A 731 -13.83 -6.28 -0.61
N ALA A 732 -12.92 -7.18 -0.20
CA ALA A 732 -11.95 -7.82 -1.09
C ALA A 732 -12.61 -8.67 -2.20
N ARG A 733 -13.81 -9.19 -1.96
CA ARG A 733 -14.54 -10.04 -2.94
C ARG A 733 -15.48 -9.24 -3.84
N ARG A 734 -16.03 -8.11 -3.37
CA ARG A 734 -17.04 -7.31 -4.10
C ARG A 734 -16.50 -6.56 -5.31
N GLY A 735 -15.22 -6.54 -5.52
CA GLY A 735 -14.58 -5.88 -6.66
C GLY A 735 -14.03 -6.85 -7.72
N ARG A 736 -14.36 -8.12 -7.62
CA ARG A 736 -14.18 -9.09 -8.71
C ARG A 736 -15.50 -9.12 -9.50
#